data_5d7c00b9236f8ff8dbdd7640276cd6b3
#
_entry.id   5d7c00b9236f8ff8dbdd7640276cd6b3
#
_cell.length_a   1.000
_cell.length_b   1.000
_cell.length_c   1.000
_cell.angle_alpha   90.00
_cell.angle_beta   90.00
_cell.angle_gamma   90.00
#
_symmetry.space_group_name_H-M   'P 1'
#
loop_
_entity.id
_entity.type
_entity.pdbx_description
1 polymer ?
#
loop_
_entity_poly.entity_id
_entity_poly.type
_entity_poly.pdbx_seq_one_letter_code
_entity_poly.pdbx_strand_id
1 'polypeptide(L)'
;MAQFEEASPICRGKNLSWETILLFFNNMPKAPMPKAEFNSYVESRMDSWIRTHSQLARQLAFYYEADGICYPRFTKETDYSDLFKYMQNWAAKYFIPNPYAPSLKDFKPTSIYVAVKKAVQSGETDFDKILDSIFGVSLSSHDKINVYLSNFTDLIISPDKKVTINTGTTHVETELHPAQENATDAKKYFDYFSVLQDEHVYKKDNLVIEEKASQVIYYGAPGTGKSFEINRITKNKEVIRTTFHPDSDYSTFVGAYKPTSIEVPVRDVTGKVIIENGQKVTENRIVYEFVEQAFLQAYIKAWEAYAKAAEGKKAEEQYLVIEEINRGNCAQIFGDLFQLLDRNGYGFSDYPIQADKDMKKQLGKALSGKTIADAERINSIYGKDIVSKVLCGDILLLPDNLYIWATMNTSDQSLFPIDSAFKRRWDWKYMPICEGKENGVSLGWRIKVNGKLYDWWQFVEKINAEINEQTKSEDKKLGYFFCKAQDGVAKAETFVSKVIFYLWNDVFKDQAFGSDIFRDGEEELTFNSFYDVDANGKAVIKEDKVELFLQNLGVEAVEDSDEGIIDDEAEEQTEEGIGNSKHKSLKSVSFPDGTEFSVSSMTHFEVYLETLKKIGLDIVYPLIANMKYKRKGCPLMSTEELPGIINSNFTYQKEGTYYIVKGAIDDTLINVLNELNSQLNLGVQVNYE
;
A
#
# COMPACT_ATOMS: atom_id res chain seq x y z
N MET A 1 -45.03 -6.19 29.95
CA MET A 1 -43.69 -5.89 29.50
C MET A 1 -43.52 -6.58 28.18
N ALA A 2 -43.58 -5.82 27.07
CA ALA A 2 -43.28 -6.37 25.76
C ALA A 2 -41.80 -6.78 25.76
N GLN A 3 -41.52 -8.04 25.50
CA GLN A 3 -40.17 -8.51 25.20
C GLN A 3 -39.73 -7.77 23.94
N PHE A 4 -38.86 -6.80 24.10
CA PHE A 4 -38.16 -6.20 22.98
C PHE A 4 -37.17 -7.22 22.45
N GLU A 5 -37.60 -8.00 21.47
CA GLU A 5 -36.72 -8.83 20.68
C GLU A 5 -35.68 -7.93 20.02
N GLU A 6 -34.44 -8.08 20.43
CA GLU A 6 -33.21 -7.61 19.76
C GLU A 6 -33.33 -6.35 18.87
N ALA A 7 -33.35 -5.17 19.48
CA ALA A 7 -33.22 -3.94 18.73
C ALA A 7 -31.80 -3.79 18.18
N SER A 8 -31.63 -3.81 16.89
CA SER A 8 -30.34 -3.48 16.26
C SER A 8 -30.27 -1.98 15.94
N PRO A 9 -29.48 -1.21 16.66
CA PRO A 9 -29.34 0.22 16.44
C PRO A 9 -28.64 0.55 15.10
N ILE A 10 -27.91 -0.40 14.54
CA ILE A 10 -27.23 -0.30 13.25
C ILE A 10 -27.58 -1.53 12.41
N CYS A 11 -27.67 -1.34 11.07
CA CYS A 11 -28.07 -2.38 10.13
C CYS A 11 -27.30 -3.70 10.35
N ARG A 12 -28.03 -4.82 10.41
CA ARG A 12 -27.47 -6.15 10.58
C ARG A 12 -26.61 -6.54 9.37
N GLY A 13 -25.50 -7.22 9.59
CA GLY A 13 -24.81 -8.03 8.58
C GLY A 13 -23.53 -7.45 7.99
N LYS A 14 -23.14 -6.21 8.26
CA LYS A 14 -21.88 -5.64 7.76
C LYS A 14 -21.11 -4.91 8.85
N ASN A 15 -19.80 -5.11 8.87
CA ASN A 15 -18.92 -4.36 9.76
C ASN A 15 -18.82 -2.92 9.27
N LEU A 16 -18.94 -1.96 10.19
CA LEU A 16 -18.73 -0.55 9.92
C LEU A 16 -17.22 -0.25 9.99
N SER A 17 -16.45 -0.87 9.10
CA SER A 17 -15.03 -0.60 8.96
C SER A 17 -14.79 0.59 8.03
N TRP A 18 -13.61 1.18 8.13
CA TRP A 18 -13.20 2.24 7.20
C TRP A 18 -13.21 1.76 5.74
N GLU A 19 -12.86 0.51 5.50
CA GLU A 19 -12.94 -0.12 4.18
C GLU A 19 -14.35 -0.14 3.61
N THR A 20 -15.36 -0.49 4.43
CA THR A 20 -16.76 -0.45 4.01
C THR A 20 -17.22 0.98 3.70
N ILE A 21 -16.78 1.96 4.48
CA ILE A 21 -17.08 3.38 4.25
C ILE A 21 -16.46 3.86 2.94
N LEU A 22 -15.20 3.53 2.69
CA LEU A 22 -14.50 3.82 1.43
C LEU A 22 -15.16 3.12 0.24
N LEU A 23 -15.60 1.87 0.41
CA LEU A 23 -16.31 1.14 -0.61
C LEU A 23 -17.59 1.90 -1.03
N PHE A 24 -18.39 2.39 -0.08
CA PHE A 24 -19.57 3.21 -0.38
C PHE A 24 -19.19 4.53 -1.03
N PHE A 25 -18.22 5.23 -0.47
CA PHE A 25 -17.78 6.53 -0.98
C PHE A 25 -17.31 6.46 -2.43
N ASN A 26 -16.52 5.43 -2.78
CA ASN A 26 -15.94 5.27 -4.11
C ASN A 26 -16.94 4.80 -5.16
N ASN A 27 -17.96 4.02 -4.74
CA ASN A 27 -18.88 3.37 -5.67
C ASN A 27 -20.28 3.99 -5.74
N MET A 28 -20.54 5.04 -4.97
CA MET A 28 -21.82 5.75 -5.05
C MET A 28 -21.78 6.90 -6.07
N PRO A 29 -22.90 7.19 -6.76
CA PRO A 29 -23.04 8.38 -7.58
C PRO A 29 -22.71 9.66 -6.83
N LYS A 30 -22.16 10.65 -7.53
CA LYS A 30 -21.79 11.97 -6.98
C LYS A 30 -22.76 13.09 -7.38
N ALA A 31 -23.88 12.73 -8.00
CA ALA A 31 -24.95 13.64 -8.39
C ALA A 31 -26.31 12.96 -8.20
N PRO A 32 -27.40 13.72 -7.99
CA PRO A 32 -28.75 13.17 -7.89
C PRO A 32 -29.14 12.42 -9.17
N MET A 33 -29.84 11.28 -9.01
CA MET A 33 -30.32 10.49 -10.13
C MET A 33 -31.57 9.66 -9.75
N PRO A 34 -32.37 9.20 -10.74
CA PRO A 34 -33.48 8.32 -10.48
C PRO A 34 -33.08 7.06 -9.72
N LYS A 35 -33.91 6.60 -8.79
CA LYS A 35 -33.63 5.46 -7.91
C LYS A 35 -33.25 4.17 -8.66
N ALA A 36 -33.92 3.89 -9.77
CA ALA A 36 -33.62 2.70 -10.57
C ALA A 36 -32.21 2.77 -11.17
N GLU A 37 -31.83 3.93 -11.72
CA GLU A 37 -30.48 4.17 -12.27
C GLU A 37 -29.42 4.19 -11.16
N PHE A 38 -29.73 4.80 -10.01
CA PHE A 38 -28.85 4.82 -8.85
C PHE A 38 -28.53 3.39 -8.38
N ASN A 39 -29.55 2.55 -8.23
CA ASN A 39 -29.34 1.17 -7.82
C ASN A 39 -28.52 0.39 -8.85
N SER A 40 -28.86 0.49 -10.14
CA SER A 40 -28.10 -0.18 -11.21
C SER A 40 -26.65 0.29 -11.27
N TYR A 41 -26.40 1.60 -11.09
CA TYR A 41 -25.05 2.16 -11.05
C TYR A 41 -24.23 1.57 -9.91
N VAL A 42 -24.80 1.46 -8.70
CA VAL A 42 -24.07 0.94 -7.54
C VAL A 42 -23.93 -0.58 -7.61
N GLU A 43 -24.98 -1.31 -8.05
CA GLU A 43 -24.91 -2.78 -8.20
C GLU A 43 -23.89 -3.24 -9.24
N SER A 44 -23.68 -2.46 -10.28
CA SER A 44 -22.62 -2.74 -11.25
C SER A 44 -21.18 -2.61 -10.68
N ARG A 45 -21.04 -2.03 -9.50
CA ARG A 45 -19.75 -1.74 -8.84
C ARG A 45 -19.60 -2.38 -7.48
N MET A 46 -20.70 -2.85 -6.89
CA MET A 46 -20.72 -3.33 -5.52
C MET A 46 -21.79 -4.39 -5.32
N ASP A 47 -21.38 -5.61 -5.01
CA ASP A 47 -22.30 -6.72 -4.76
C ASP A 47 -23.25 -6.49 -3.58
N SER A 48 -24.41 -7.09 -3.65
CA SER A 48 -25.40 -7.09 -2.56
C SER A 48 -25.91 -5.69 -2.13
N TRP A 49 -25.89 -4.70 -3.01
CA TRP A 49 -26.33 -3.34 -2.71
C TRP A 49 -27.77 -3.29 -2.16
N ILE A 50 -28.75 -3.80 -2.90
CA ILE A 50 -30.17 -3.71 -2.52
C ILE A 50 -30.45 -4.48 -1.23
N ARG A 51 -29.78 -5.60 -1.00
CA ARG A 51 -30.08 -6.48 0.15
C ARG A 51 -29.59 -5.95 1.48
N THR A 52 -28.40 -5.36 1.53
CA THR A 52 -27.74 -5.09 2.82
C THR A 52 -27.04 -3.74 2.89
N HIS A 53 -26.44 -3.27 1.80
CA HIS A 53 -25.58 -2.08 1.82
C HIS A 53 -26.39 -0.78 1.73
N SER A 54 -27.50 -0.77 0.99
CA SER A 54 -28.32 0.43 0.80
C SER A 54 -28.91 0.96 2.11
N GLN A 55 -29.31 0.08 3.02
CA GLN A 55 -29.83 0.48 4.33
C GLN A 55 -28.72 1.09 5.20
N LEU A 56 -27.54 0.49 5.21
CA LEU A 56 -26.39 1.02 5.97
C LEU A 56 -25.95 2.37 5.41
N ALA A 57 -25.84 2.52 4.09
CA ALA A 57 -25.48 3.80 3.48
C ALA A 57 -26.48 4.92 3.81
N ARG A 58 -27.78 4.62 3.91
CA ARG A 58 -28.80 5.58 4.38
C ARG A 58 -28.68 5.89 5.88
N GLN A 59 -28.35 4.90 6.71
CA GLN A 59 -28.05 5.14 8.13
C GLN A 59 -26.82 6.02 8.33
N LEU A 60 -25.81 5.87 7.48
CA LEU A 60 -24.64 6.76 7.43
C LEU A 60 -24.98 8.14 6.86
N ALA A 61 -26.23 8.35 6.42
CA ALA A 61 -26.69 9.55 5.73
C ALA A 61 -25.83 9.89 4.48
N PHE A 62 -25.37 8.88 3.76
CA PHE A 62 -24.61 9.05 2.51
C PHE A 62 -25.50 9.44 1.34
N TYR A 63 -26.77 9.07 1.41
CA TYR A 63 -27.82 9.54 0.52
C TYR A 63 -29.19 9.46 1.19
N TYR A 64 -30.15 10.20 0.67
CA TYR A 64 -31.56 10.01 0.98
C TYR A 64 -32.37 9.88 -0.30
N GLU A 65 -33.61 9.39 -0.19
CA GLU A 65 -34.55 9.20 -1.28
C GLU A 65 -35.77 10.08 -1.07
N ALA A 66 -36.14 10.86 -2.09
CA ALA A 66 -37.37 11.61 -2.15
C ALA A 66 -37.91 11.64 -3.59
N ASP A 67 -39.20 11.49 -3.76
CA ASP A 67 -39.89 11.56 -5.06
C ASP A 67 -39.28 10.66 -6.16
N GLY A 68 -38.76 9.48 -5.75
CA GLY A 68 -38.13 8.53 -6.67
C GLY A 68 -36.73 8.91 -7.14
N ILE A 69 -36.11 9.95 -6.55
CA ILE A 69 -34.76 10.40 -6.81
C ILE A 69 -33.89 10.12 -5.58
N CYS A 70 -32.69 9.61 -5.80
CA CYS A 70 -31.65 9.46 -4.78
C CYS A 70 -30.71 10.67 -4.81
N TYR A 71 -30.51 11.30 -3.67
CA TYR A 71 -29.68 12.48 -3.47
C TYR A 71 -28.44 12.11 -2.67
N PRO A 72 -27.27 11.96 -3.32
CA PRO A 72 -26.03 11.65 -2.61
C PRO A 72 -25.50 12.87 -1.87
N ARG A 73 -24.76 12.62 -0.78
CA ARG A 73 -24.13 13.66 0.04
C ARG A 73 -22.86 14.20 -0.58
N PHE A 74 -22.04 13.31 -1.14
CA PHE A 74 -20.71 13.64 -1.60
C PHE A 74 -20.71 14.04 -3.07
N THR A 75 -19.92 15.06 -3.39
CA THR A 75 -19.70 15.54 -4.77
C THR A 75 -18.38 14.98 -5.31
N LYS A 76 -18.04 15.33 -6.56
CA LYS A 76 -16.75 14.96 -7.17
C LYS A 76 -15.54 15.65 -6.50
N GLU A 77 -15.77 16.78 -5.84
CA GLU A 77 -14.76 17.57 -5.16
C GLU A 77 -14.47 17.11 -3.72
N THR A 78 -15.33 16.23 -3.18
CA THR A 78 -15.15 15.68 -1.83
C THR A 78 -13.95 14.72 -1.80
N ASP A 79 -12.97 15.00 -0.99
CA ASP A 79 -11.80 14.14 -0.79
C ASP A 79 -11.95 13.17 0.42
N TYR A 80 -10.94 12.34 0.65
CA TYR A 80 -10.96 11.40 1.78
C TYR A 80 -10.83 12.07 3.15
N SER A 81 -10.24 13.25 3.23
CA SER A 81 -10.14 14.04 4.46
C SER A 81 -11.52 14.57 4.84
N ASP A 82 -12.27 15.07 3.85
CA ASP A 82 -13.64 15.53 4.05
C ASP A 82 -14.57 14.37 4.45
N LEU A 83 -14.42 13.21 3.82
CA LEU A 83 -15.14 12.00 4.20
C LEU A 83 -14.85 11.61 5.65
N PHE A 84 -13.59 11.69 6.04
CA PHE A 84 -13.18 11.34 7.40
C PHE A 84 -13.77 12.31 8.44
N LYS A 85 -13.66 13.63 8.21
CA LYS A 85 -14.29 14.66 9.04
C LYS A 85 -15.80 14.45 9.14
N TYR A 86 -16.43 14.09 8.01
CA TYR A 86 -17.84 13.75 7.99
C TYR A 86 -18.15 12.56 8.91
N MET A 87 -17.37 11.49 8.85
CA MET A 87 -17.58 10.30 9.68
C MET A 87 -17.39 10.58 11.17
N GLN A 88 -16.46 11.44 11.54
CA GLN A 88 -16.30 11.91 12.92
C GLN A 88 -17.54 12.67 13.40
N ASN A 89 -18.02 13.62 12.60
CA ASN A 89 -19.24 14.37 12.90
C ASN A 89 -20.48 13.44 12.98
N TRP A 90 -20.60 12.50 12.04
CA TRP A 90 -21.67 11.52 12.05
C TRP A 90 -21.63 10.65 13.31
N ALA A 91 -20.48 10.11 13.70
CA ALA A 91 -20.34 9.24 14.86
C ALA A 91 -20.67 9.95 16.18
N ALA A 92 -20.29 11.22 16.32
CA ALA A 92 -20.63 12.03 17.48
C ALA A 92 -22.14 12.37 17.55
N LYS A 93 -22.77 12.57 16.41
CA LYS A 93 -24.18 12.96 16.29
C LYS A 93 -25.15 11.79 16.12
N TYR A 94 -24.67 10.60 15.78
CA TYR A 94 -25.54 9.45 15.51
C TYR A 94 -26.45 9.16 16.71
N PHE A 95 -27.72 9.05 16.43
CA PHE A 95 -28.78 8.89 17.44
C PHE A 95 -29.77 7.79 17.06
N ILE A 96 -30.45 7.27 18.07
CA ILE A 96 -31.56 6.33 17.95
C ILE A 96 -32.70 6.78 18.88
N PRO A 97 -33.98 6.55 18.45
CA PRO A 97 -34.43 6.00 17.18
C PRO A 97 -34.16 6.95 16.00
N ASN A 98 -34.04 6.37 14.80
CA ASN A 98 -33.92 7.12 13.56
C ASN A 98 -34.74 6.41 12.44
N PRO A 99 -34.94 7.02 11.26
CA PRO A 99 -35.81 6.45 10.22
C PRO A 99 -35.41 5.05 9.75
N TYR A 100 -34.16 4.65 10.00
CA TYR A 100 -33.57 3.37 9.60
C TYR A 100 -33.34 2.39 10.77
N ALA A 101 -33.68 2.80 12.00
CA ALA A 101 -33.71 1.97 13.21
C ALA A 101 -35.09 2.00 13.86
N PRO A 102 -36.12 1.46 13.22
CA PRO A 102 -37.54 1.64 13.61
C PRO A 102 -37.93 0.86 14.86
N SER A 103 -37.15 -0.12 15.31
CA SER A 103 -37.44 -0.96 16.49
C SER A 103 -37.42 -0.20 17.81
N LEU A 104 -36.99 1.04 17.82
CA LEU A 104 -36.87 1.89 19.02
C LEU A 104 -37.79 3.14 18.96
N LYS A 105 -38.89 3.09 18.25
CA LYS A 105 -39.77 4.25 18.00
C LYS A 105 -40.34 4.94 19.25
N ASP A 106 -40.41 4.23 20.35
CA ASP A 106 -41.00 4.73 21.60
C ASP A 106 -39.98 5.46 22.48
N PHE A 107 -38.69 5.49 22.05
CA PHE A 107 -37.65 6.19 22.78
C PHE A 107 -37.45 7.63 22.26
N LYS A 108 -37.08 8.52 23.18
CA LYS A 108 -36.62 9.86 22.81
C LYS A 108 -35.31 9.74 22.00
N PRO A 109 -35.16 10.45 20.89
CA PRO A 109 -33.92 10.46 20.14
C PRO A 109 -32.72 10.78 21.03
N THR A 110 -31.79 9.86 21.12
CA THR A 110 -30.65 9.93 22.03
C THR A 110 -29.35 9.63 21.26
N SER A 111 -28.36 10.54 21.33
CA SER A 111 -27.03 10.31 20.80
C SER A 111 -26.32 9.24 21.65
N ILE A 112 -25.89 8.17 21.00
CA ILE A 112 -25.22 7.06 21.66
C ILE A 112 -23.88 7.54 22.23
N TYR A 113 -23.10 8.30 21.46
CA TYR A 113 -21.81 8.84 21.88
C TYR A 113 -21.96 9.72 23.13
N VAL A 114 -22.86 10.69 23.11
CA VAL A 114 -23.08 11.60 24.26
C VAL A 114 -23.53 10.84 25.50
N ALA A 115 -24.40 9.85 25.34
CA ALA A 115 -24.89 9.05 26.45
C ALA A 115 -23.78 8.16 27.07
N VAL A 116 -22.99 7.50 26.22
CA VAL A 116 -21.84 6.70 26.70
C VAL A 116 -20.82 7.59 27.39
N LYS A 117 -20.47 8.74 26.82
CA LYS A 117 -19.52 9.66 27.41
C LYS A 117 -19.96 10.16 28.79
N LYS A 118 -21.23 10.53 28.94
CA LYS A 118 -21.79 10.94 30.24
C LYS A 118 -21.73 9.80 31.28
N ALA A 119 -22.00 8.56 30.89
CA ALA A 119 -21.89 7.41 31.77
C ALA A 119 -20.45 7.18 32.26
N VAL A 120 -19.48 7.28 31.33
CA VAL A 120 -18.06 7.17 31.67
C VAL A 120 -17.60 8.29 32.61
N GLN A 121 -18.03 9.51 32.38
CA GLN A 121 -17.77 10.64 33.27
C GLN A 121 -18.38 10.46 34.66
N SER A 122 -19.47 9.69 34.77
CA SER A 122 -20.11 9.33 36.03
C SER A 122 -19.49 8.10 36.72
N GLY A 123 -18.43 7.52 36.12
CA GLY A 123 -17.65 6.42 36.72
C GLY A 123 -18.02 5.01 36.26
N GLU A 124 -19.01 4.81 35.38
CA GLU A 124 -19.28 3.51 34.80
C GLU A 124 -18.33 3.29 33.59
N THR A 125 -17.66 2.14 33.55
CA THR A 125 -16.68 1.82 32.51
C THR A 125 -17.02 0.57 31.70
N ASP A 126 -18.03 -0.17 32.10
CA ASP A 126 -18.47 -1.38 31.40
C ASP A 126 -19.38 -1.01 30.22
N PHE A 127 -18.90 -1.22 28.99
CA PHE A 127 -19.57 -0.78 27.76
C PHE A 127 -20.95 -1.43 27.58
N ASP A 128 -21.04 -2.74 27.84
CA ASP A 128 -22.30 -3.48 27.67
C ASP A 128 -23.32 -3.00 28.69
N LYS A 129 -22.92 -2.81 29.95
CA LYS A 129 -23.82 -2.25 30.98
C LYS A 129 -24.25 -0.82 30.68
N ILE A 130 -23.35 0.01 30.14
CA ILE A 130 -23.68 1.38 29.76
C ILE A 130 -24.78 1.34 28.69
N LEU A 131 -24.61 0.56 27.63
CA LEU A 131 -25.60 0.48 26.56
C LEU A 131 -26.94 -0.08 27.03
N ASP A 132 -26.93 -1.15 27.81
CA ASP A 132 -28.16 -1.73 28.35
C ASP A 132 -28.89 -0.73 29.28
N SER A 133 -28.14 0.05 30.05
CA SER A 133 -28.70 1.09 30.93
C SER A 133 -29.32 2.26 30.14
N ILE A 134 -28.70 2.71 29.06
CA ILE A 134 -29.19 3.82 28.24
C ILE A 134 -30.53 3.48 27.58
N PHE A 135 -30.66 2.27 27.06
CA PHE A 135 -31.84 1.86 26.28
C PHE A 135 -32.82 0.99 27.08
N GLY A 136 -32.45 0.54 28.28
CA GLY A 136 -33.32 -0.31 29.11
C GLY A 136 -33.61 -1.68 28.47
N VAL A 137 -32.86 -2.06 27.46
CA VAL A 137 -32.97 -3.33 26.70
C VAL A 137 -31.58 -3.79 26.30
N SER A 138 -31.41 -5.11 26.21
CA SER A 138 -30.15 -5.67 25.66
C SER A 138 -30.09 -5.42 24.16
N LEU A 139 -29.00 -4.78 23.69
CA LEU A 139 -28.80 -4.48 22.28
C LEU A 139 -27.98 -5.58 21.62
N SER A 140 -28.47 -6.12 20.52
CA SER A 140 -27.80 -7.23 19.80
C SER A 140 -26.62 -6.84 18.94
N SER A 141 -26.07 -5.63 19.04
CA SER A 141 -25.07 -5.11 18.10
C SER A 141 -24.02 -4.25 18.78
N HIS A 142 -23.64 -4.59 20.02
CA HIS A 142 -22.62 -3.87 20.79
C HIS A 142 -21.29 -3.74 20.02
N ASP A 143 -20.85 -4.81 19.34
CA ASP A 143 -19.61 -4.79 18.58
C ASP A 143 -19.61 -3.79 17.43
N LYS A 144 -20.76 -3.56 16.79
CA LYS A 144 -20.88 -2.56 15.70
C LYS A 144 -20.86 -1.13 16.24
N ILE A 145 -21.50 -0.91 17.40
CA ILE A 145 -21.45 0.38 18.09
C ILE A 145 -20.02 0.66 18.56
N ASN A 146 -19.35 -0.35 19.13
CA ASN A 146 -17.94 -0.27 19.50
C ASN A 146 -17.08 0.19 18.32
N VAL A 147 -17.22 -0.45 17.15
CA VAL A 147 -16.40 -0.15 15.97
C VAL A 147 -16.51 1.33 15.57
N TYR A 148 -17.69 1.90 15.46
CA TYR A 148 -17.78 3.30 15.02
C TYR A 148 -17.41 4.28 16.12
N LEU A 149 -17.74 4.01 17.39
CA LEU A 149 -17.33 4.85 18.51
C LEU A 149 -15.82 4.87 18.68
N SER A 150 -15.20 3.70 18.64
CA SER A 150 -13.74 3.58 18.75
C SER A 150 -13.00 4.19 17.56
N ASN A 151 -13.56 4.10 16.35
CA ASN A 151 -12.89 4.58 15.14
C ASN A 151 -13.06 6.08 14.91
N PHE A 152 -14.17 6.69 15.36
CA PHE A 152 -14.53 8.04 14.95
C PHE A 152 -14.80 9.01 16.10
N THR A 153 -14.60 8.60 17.37
CA THR A 153 -14.79 9.47 18.54
C THR A 153 -13.58 9.41 19.50
N ASP A 154 -13.64 10.18 20.59
CA ASP A 154 -12.63 10.17 21.66
C ASP A 154 -12.82 9.02 22.69
N LEU A 155 -13.74 8.11 22.44
CA LEU A 155 -13.94 6.94 23.28
C LEU A 155 -12.98 5.82 22.89
N ILE A 156 -12.25 5.27 23.86
CA ILE A 156 -11.40 4.10 23.71
C ILE A 156 -12.14 2.93 24.36
N ILE A 157 -12.46 1.91 23.56
CA ILE A 157 -13.13 0.71 24.04
C ILE A 157 -12.16 -0.46 23.88
N SER A 158 -11.69 -0.98 25.02
CA SER A 158 -10.74 -2.09 25.08
C SER A 158 -11.41 -3.44 24.72
N PRO A 159 -10.61 -4.48 24.38
CA PRO A 159 -11.14 -5.82 24.05
C PRO A 159 -11.97 -6.45 25.17
N ASP A 160 -11.69 -6.09 26.43
CA ASP A 160 -12.47 -6.49 27.62
C ASP A 160 -13.69 -5.60 27.88
N LYS A 161 -14.08 -4.80 26.85
CA LYS A 161 -15.25 -3.92 26.84
C LYS A 161 -15.26 -2.83 27.90
N LYS A 162 -14.09 -2.36 28.33
CA LYS A 162 -13.96 -1.17 29.17
C LYS A 162 -13.83 0.07 28.33
N VAL A 163 -14.59 1.10 28.69
CA VAL A 163 -14.58 2.40 28.03
C VAL A 163 -13.78 3.40 28.82
N THR A 164 -12.92 4.13 28.13
CA THR A 164 -12.21 5.31 28.67
C THR A 164 -12.31 6.46 27.68
N ILE A 165 -12.13 7.69 28.18
CA ILE A 165 -12.10 8.90 27.35
C ILE A 165 -10.64 9.25 27.11
N ASN A 166 -10.26 9.51 25.85
CA ASN A 166 -8.94 10.02 25.53
C ASN A 166 -8.82 11.49 25.99
N THR A 167 -8.02 11.73 27.02
CA THR A 167 -7.85 13.06 27.64
C THR A 167 -6.92 13.99 26.83
N GLY A 168 -6.26 13.47 25.78
CA GLY A 168 -5.40 14.24 24.88
C GLY A 168 -6.14 15.08 23.84
N THR A 169 -7.48 14.96 23.76
CA THR A 169 -8.31 15.67 22.80
C THR A 169 -9.12 16.77 23.47
N THR A 170 -8.96 18.02 23.02
CA THR A 170 -9.85 19.12 23.40
C THR A 170 -11.21 18.91 22.75
N HIS A 171 -12.22 18.60 23.55
CA HIS A 171 -13.56 18.41 23.10
C HIS A 171 -14.44 19.58 23.54
N VAL A 172 -15.15 20.21 22.59
CA VAL A 172 -16.22 21.15 22.91
C VAL A 172 -17.53 20.36 23.04
N GLU A 173 -18.07 20.28 24.24
CA GLU A 173 -19.37 19.68 24.49
C GLU A 173 -20.44 20.57 23.88
N THR A 174 -20.96 20.17 22.73
CA THR A 174 -22.26 20.63 22.28
C THR A 174 -23.32 19.66 22.77
N GLU A 175 -24.33 20.17 23.48
CA GLU A 175 -25.53 19.40 23.80
C GLU A 175 -26.28 19.10 22.50
N LEU A 176 -25.95 17.98 21.88
CA LEU A 176 -26.57 17.53 20.63
C LEU A 176 -27.87 16.81 20.98
N HIS A 177 -28.97 17.53 20.99
CA HIS A 177 -30.30 16.96 21.11
C HIS A 177 -30.95 16.89 19.72
N PRO A 178 -30.99 15.68 19.08
CA PRO A 178 -31.74 15.51 17.85
C PRO A 178 -33.23 15.79 18.10
N ALA A 179 -33.84 16.55 17.21
CA ALA A 179 -35.28 16.80 17.28
C ALA A 179 -36.09 15.51 16.98
N GLN A 180 -37.28 15.39 17.55
CA GLN A 180 -38.14 14.22 17.29
C GLN A 180 -38.44 14.01 15.80
N GLU A 181 -38.51 15.09 15.04
CA GLU A 181 -38.71 15.04 13.59
C GLU A 181 -37.58 14.40 12.81
N ASN A 182 -36.33 14.48 13.33
CA ASN A 182 -35.17 13.81 12.73
C ASN A 182 -35.27 12.28 12.84
N ALA A 183 -36.03 11.78 13.81
CA ALA A 183 -36.22 10.36 14.03
C ALA A 183 -37.24 9.70 13.05
N THR A 184 -38.05 10.48 12.38
CA THR A 184 -39.15 9.97 11.53
C THR A 184 -39.03 10.36 10.06
N ASP A 185 -38.36 11.45 9.75
CA ASP A 185 -38.25 11.99 8.39
C ASP A 185 -36.82 11.75 7.85
N ALA A 186 -36.71 11.05 6.71
CA ALA A 186 -35.44 10.68 6.10
C ALA A 186 -34.65 11.89 5.62
N LYS A 187 -35.32 12.94 5.10
CA LYS A 187 -34.62 14.16 4.66
C LYS A 187 -34.13 14.96 5.85
N LYS A 188 -34.92 15.14 6.89
CA LYS A 188 -34.48 15.82 8.12
C LYS A 188 -33.35 15.07 8.83
N TYR A 189 -33.40 13.72 8.80
CA TYR A 189 -32.28 12.90 9.27
C TYR A 189 -31.03 13.16 8.46
N PHE A 190 -31.11 13.15 7.13
CA PHE A 190 -29.99 13.44 6.25
C PHE A 190 -29.45 14.85 6.50
N ASP A 191 -30.30 15.87 6.53
CA ASP A 191 -29.93 17.27 6.74
C ASP A 191 -29.30 17.51 8.12
N TYR A 192 -29.65 16.73 9.14
CA TYR A 192 -29.07 16.83 10.49
C TYR A 192 -27.55 16.62 10.52
N PHE A 193 -27.01 15.84 9.59
CA PHE A 193 -25.58 15.61 9.45
C PHE A 193 -24.92 16.54 8.42
N SER A 194 -25.67 17.45 7.77
CA SER A 194 -25.13 18.26 6.66
C SER A 194 -24.32 19.47 7.11
N VAL A 195 -24.38 19.85 8.37
CA VAL A 195 -23.66 21.01 8.89
C VAL A 195 -22.24 20.61 9.24
N LEU A 196 -21.34 20.75 8.28
CA LEU A 196 -19.89 20.88 8.50
C LEU A 196 -19.65 22.31 9.02
N GLN A 197 -20.03 22.61 10.25
CA GLN A 197 -19.55 23.83 10.89
C GLN A 197 -18.14 23.57 11.42
N ASP A 198 -17.24 24.45 11.08
CA ASP A 198 -15.79 24.39 11.20
C ASP A 198 -15.19 24.21 12.61
N GLU A 199 -15.97 23.94 13.64
CA GLU A 199 -15.52 24.07 15.01
C GLU A 199 -15.38 22.75 15.82
N HIS A 200 -15.68 21.60 15.24
CA HIS A 200 -15.62 20.33 15.99
C HIS A 200 -14.78 19.26 15.29
N VAL A 201 -13.51 19.56 15.08
CA VAL A 201 -12.54 18.55 14.65
C VAL A 201 -12.05 17.79 15.87
N TYR A 202 -12.56 16.57 16.05
CA TYR A 202 -11.99 15.64 17.01
C TYR A 202 -10.60 15.23 16.52
N LYS A 203 -9.55 15.68 17.17
CA LYS A 203 -8.25 15.05 17.02
C LYS A 203 -8.27 13.77 17.83
N LYS A 204 -8.47 12.65 17.18
CA LYS A 204 -8.21 11.35 17.77
C LYS A 204 -6.79 10.94 17.37
N ASP A 205 -5.89 10.88 18.35
CA ASP A 205 -4.51 10.39 18.17
C ASP A 205 -4.43 8.88 17.79
N ASN A 206 -5.57 8.22 17.46
CA ASN A 206 -5.64 6.79 17.19
C ASN A 206 -6.54 6.40 16.02
N LEU A 207 -6.93 7.31 15.18
CA LEU A 207 -7.21 6.92 13.82
C LEU A 207 -5.94 7.20 13.04
N VAL A 208 -5.43 6.12 12.52
CA VAL A 208 -4.42 6.14 11.50
C VAL A 208 -5.04 6.61 10.16
N ILE A 209 -5.47 7.88 10.08
CA ILE A 209 -4.66 8.73 9.25
C ILE A 209 -3.36 8.72 10.04
N GLU A 210 -2.41 7.92 9.63
CA GLU A 210 -1.06 8.12 10.05
C GLU A 210 -0.86 9.62 9.83
N GLU A 211 -0.92 10.46 10.89
CA GLU A 211 -0.14 11.69 10.85
C GLU A 211 1.22 11.12 10.55
N LYS A 212 1.58 11.21 9.27
CA LYS A 212 2.80 10.59 8.79
C LYS A 212 3.86 11.22 9.62
N ALA A 213 4.39 10.46 10.57
CA ALA A 213 5.41 10.97 11.42
C ALA A 213 6.50 11.54 10.53
N SER A 214 6.95 12.75 10.84
CA SER A 214 7.93 13.47 10.03
C SER A 214 9.20 12.66 9.84
N GLN A 215 9.60 11.88 10.87
CA GLN A 215 10.74 10.98 10.82
C GLN A 215 10.34 9.58 11.29
N VAL A 216 10.54 8.56 10.43
CA VAL A 216 10.20 7.16 10.75
C VAL A 216 11.34 6.22 10.39
N ILE A 217 11.70 5.33 11.30
CA ILE A 217 12.55 4.19 11.00
C ILE A 217 11.69 2.92 10.95
N TYR A 218 11.59 2.33 9.76
CA TYR A 218 10.99 1.02 9.55
C TYR A 218 12.05 -0.04 9.84
N TYR A 219 11.86 -0.83 10.88
CA TYR A 219 12.85 -1.81 11.32
C TYR A 219 12.26 -3.23 11.44
N GLY A 220 13.10 -4.24 11.33
CA GLY A 220 12.72 -5.64 11.42
C GLY A 220 13.66 -6.54 10.62
N ALA A 221 13.40 -7.84 10.62
CA ALA A 221 14.17 -8.85 9.93
C ALA A 221 14.31 -8.58 8.41
N PRO A 222 15.34 -9.13 7.74
CA PRO A 222 15.44 -9.03 6.29
C PRO A 222 14.23 -9.66 5.60
N GLY A 223 13.75 -9.01 4.56
CA GLY A 223 12.60 -9.51 3.78
C GLY A 223 11.22 -9.29 4.40
N THR A 224 11.07 -8.44 5.42
CA THR A 224 9.75 -8.07 5.98
C THR A 224 8.99 -7.03 5.17
N GLY A 225 9.51 -6.57 4.03
CA GLY A 225 8.82 -5.62 3.15
C GLY A 225 8.96 -4.15 3.53
N LYS A 226 9.96 -3.76 4.31
CA LYS A 226 10.20 -2.36 4.76
C LYS A 226 10.18 -1.36 3.61
N SER A 227 11.02 -1.53 2.60
CA SER A 227 11.10 -0.62 1.44
C SER A 227 9.85 -0.70 0.56
N PHE A 228 9.18 -1.86 0.51
CA PHE A 228 7.90 -2.01 -0.19
C PHE A 228 6.81 -1.16 0.46
N GLU A 229 6.71 -1.19 1.78
CA GLU A 229 5.71 -0.38 2.52
C GLU A 229 5.96 1.12 2.33
N ILE A 230 7.22 1.57 2.39
CA ILE A 230 7.56 2.96 2.09
C ILE A 230 7.15 3.31 0.66
N ASN A 231 7.44 2.46 -0.33
CA ASN A 231 7.05 2.67 -1.73
C ASN A 231 5.54 2.75 -1.91
N ARG A 232 4.78 1.91 -1.20
CA ARG A 232 3.33 1.89 -1.23
C ARG A 232 2.74 3.23 -0.73
N ILE A 233 3.25 3.73 0.39
CA ILE A 233 2.76 4.97 1.00
C ILE A 233 3.19 6.21 0.20
N THR A 234 4.39 6.18 -0.40
CA THR A 234 4.93 7.28 -1.19
C THR A 234 4.61 7.20 -2.67
N LYS A 235 3.71 6.29 -3.08
CA LYS A 235 3.25 6.18 -4.47
C LYS A 235 2.68 7.52 -4.95
N ASN A 236 3.13 7.99 -6.10
CA ASN A 236 2.77 9.30 -6.69
C ASN A 236 3.22 10.53 -5.86
N LYS A 237 4.24 10.39 -5.02
CA LYS A 237 4.85 11.50 -4.27
C LYS A 237 6.27 11.76 -4.76
N GLU A 238 6.77 12.98 -4.52
CA GLU A 238 8.19 13.31 -4.76
C GLU A 238 9.07 12.62 -3.72
N VAL A 239 9.95 11.73 -4.18
CA VAL A 239 10.83 10.93 -3.30
C VAL A 239 12.28 11.06 -3.75
N ILE A 240 13.15 11.44 -2.84
CA ILE A 240 14.61 11.35 -3.01
C ILE A 240 15.09 10.19 -2.15
N ARG A 241 15.89 9.29 -2.74
CA ARG A 241 16.41 8.11 -2.06
C ARG A 241 17.92 8.14 -1.96
N THR A 242 18.42 7.65 -0.84
CA THR A 242 19.84 7.40 -0.60
C THR A 242 20.01 6.14 0.22
N THR A 243 21.20 5.56 0.17
CA THR A 243 21.55 4.39 0.98
C THR A 243 22.79 4.74 1.80
N PHE A 244 22.77 4.46 3.10
CA PHE A 244 23.96 4.61 3.92
C PHE A 244 24.88 3.40 3.78
N HIS A 245 26.17 3.66 3.81
CA HIS A 245 27.24 2.67 3.81
C HIS A 245 28.37 3.13 4.74
N PRO A 246 29.35 2.26 5.10
CA PRO A 246 30.36 2.61 6.07
C PRO A 246 31.18 3.88 5.76
N ASP A 247 31.36 4.19 4.48
CA ASP A 247 32.09 5.39 4.04
C ASP A 247 31.19 6.62 3.85
N SER A 248 29.90 6.53 4.22
CA SER A 248 28.99 7.67 4.15
C SER A 248 29.37 8.72 5.20
N ASP A 249 29.39 9.97 4.79
CA ASP A 249 29.70 11.13 5.62
C ASP A 249 28.78 12.31 5.30
N TYR A 250 28.98 13.43 5.97
CA TYR A 250 28.22 14.66 5.74
C TYR A 250 28.30 15.11 4.27
N SER A 251 29.48 15.00 3.63
CA SER A 251 29.69 15.45 2.26
C SER A 251 28.96 14.62 1.22
N THR A 252 28.74 13.33 1.49
CA THR A 252 28.01 12.41 0.63
C THR A 252 26.50 12.46 0.85
N PHE A 253 26.06 12.98 1.99
CA PHE A 253 24.65 13.07 2.34
C PHE A 253 24.06 14.47 2.10
N VAL A 254 24.79 15.52 2.44
CA VAL A 254 24.36 16.92 2.34
C VAL A 254 24.87 17.58 1.07
N GLY A 255 26.18 17.54 0.87
CA GLY A 255 26.86 18.12 -0.29
C GLY A 255 28.26 18.62 0.03
N ALA A 256 29.03 18.81 -1.00
CA ALA A 256 30.39 19.35 -0.91
C ALA A 256 30.82 19.95 -2.24
N TYR A 257 31.87 20.78 -2.20
CA TYR A 257 32.56 21.20 -3.41
C TYR A 257 33.32 20.03 -4.03
N LYS A 258 32.99 19.73 -5.31
CA LYS A 258 33.65 18.69 -6.09
C LYS A 258 34.30 19.31 -7.34
N PRO A 259 35.44 18.79 -7.79
CA PRO A 259 36.01 19.21 -9.06
C PRO A 259 35.08 18.78 -10.21
N THR A 260 34.72 19.72 -11.04
CA THR A 260 33.86 19.51 -12.22
C THR A 260 34.61 20.05 -13.44
N SER A 261 34.49 19.41 -14.59
CA SER A 261 35.05 19.90 -15.84
C SER A 261 33.97 20.72 -16.58
N ILE A 262 34.30 21.98 -16.88
CA ILE A 262 33.47 22.83 -17.73
C ILE A 262 34.20 23.16 -19.00
N GLU A 263 33.48 23.20 -20.12
CA GLU A 263 34.00 23.69 -21.40
C GLU A 263 33.99 25.23 -21.41
N VAL A 264 35.15 25.80 -21.54
CA VAL A 264 35.30 27.27 -21.61
C VAL A 264 35.80 27.66 -23.01
N PRO A 265 35.20 28.64 -23.67
CA PRO A 265 35.68 29.10 -24.97
C PRO A 265 37.10 29.66 -24.85
N VAL A 266 38.02 29.15 -25.68
CA VAL A 266 39.36 29.70 -25.80
C VAL A 266 39.32 31.10 -26.44
N ARG A 267 40.06 32.04 -25.84
CA ARG A 267 40.14 33.42 -26.30
C ARG A 267 41.53 33.75 -26.77
N ASP A 268 41.62 34.55 -27.81
CA ASP A 268 42.87 35.11 -28.27
C ASP A 268 43.44 36.20 -27.33
N VAL A 269 44.61 36.74 -27.66
CA VAL A 269 45.27 37.79 -26.86
C VAL A 269 44.46 39.10 -26.78
N THR A 270 43.44 39.29 -27.63
CA THR A 270 42.53 40.42 -27.64
C THR A 270 41.24 40.15 -26.85
N GLY A 271 41.04 38.95 -26.33
CA GLY A 271 39.89 38.51 -25.58
C GLY A 271 38.72 38.00 -26.45
N LYS A 272 38.91 37.88 -27.78
CA LYS A 272 37.91 37.33 -28.71
C LYS A 272 37.93 35.80 -28.69
N VAL A 273 36.73 35.18 -28.74
CA VAL A 273 36.58 33.73 -28.84
C VAL A 273 37.17 33.22 -30.13
N ILE A 274 38.04 32.24 -30.08
CA ILE A 274 38.60 31.57 -31.25
C ILE A 274 37.55 30.69 -31.90
N ILE A 275 37.36 30.88 -33.22
CA ILE A 275 36.43 30.08 -34.02
C ILE A 275 37.25 29.36 -35.09
N GLU A 276 37.19 28.04 -35.13
CA GLU A 276 37.79 27.21 -36.18
C GLU A 276 36.69 26.40 -36.87
N ASN A 277 36.67 26.39 -38.18
CA ASN A 277 35.65 25.70 -38.99
C ASN A 277 34.20 26.06 -38.61
N GLY A 278 33.96 27.31 -38.17
CA GLY A 278 32.65 27.80 -37.78
C GLY A 278 32.19 27.37 -36.37
N GLN A 279 33.03 26.64 -35.64
CA GLN A 279 32.75 26.22 -34.27
C GLN A 279 33.69 26.93 -33.28
N LYS A 280 33.17 27.19 -32.08
CA LYS A 280 33.99 27.77 -30.99
C LYS A 280 34.98 26.72 -30.50
N VAL A 281 36.25 27.09 -30.45
CA VAL A 281 37.27 26.25 -29.78
C VAL A 281 37.06 26.34 -28.29
N THR A 282 36.88 25.21 -27.63
CA THR A 282 36.70 25.10 -26.17
C THR A 282 37.86 24.33 -25.54
N GLU A 283 38.21 24.70 -24.32
CA GLU A 283 39.10 23.95 -23.47
C GLU A 283 38.36 23.47 -22.20
N ASN A 284 38.71 22.32 -21.70
CA ASN A 284 38.15 21.84 -20.43
C ASN A 284 38.93 22.49 -19.28
N ARG A 285 38.21 23.19 -18.41
CA ARG A 285 38.73 23.73 -17.16
C ARG A 285 38.10 22.99 -15.96
N ILE A 286 38.96 22.61 -15.02
CA ILE A 286 38.50 22.10 -13.74
C ILE A 286 38.10 23.29 -12.87
N VAL A 287 36.81 23.29 -12.46
CA VAL A 287 36.27 24.23 -11.49
C VAL A 287 35.70 23.46 -10.32
N TYR A 288 35.64 24.09 -9.17
CA TYR A 288 34.98 23.49 -8.00
C TYR A 288 33.54 23.99 -7.92
N GLU A 289 32.59 23.06 -8.03
CA GLU A 289 31.17 23.36 -7.87
C GLU A 289 30.61 22.63 -6.66
N PHE A 290 29.69 23.28 -5.95
CA PHE A 290 28.97 22.63 -4.86
C PHE A 290 27.95 21.64 -5.46
N VAL A 291 28.13 20.36 -5.15
CA VAL A 291 27.26 19.29 -5.60
C VAL A 291 26.33 18.93 -4.46
N GLU A 292 25.04 19.25 -4.65
CA GLU A 292 23.97 18.91 -3.71
C GLU A 292 23.78 17.38 -3.64
N GLN A 293 23.65 16.86 -2.42
CA GLN A 293 23.33 15.45 -2.19
C GLN A 293 21.90 15.29 -1.67
N ALA A 294 21.50 14.07 -1.36
CA ALA A 294 20.11 13.69 -1.13
C ALA A 294 19.38 14.55 -0.09
N PHE A 295 20.03 14.87 1.03
CA PHE A 295 19.41 15.71 2.06
C PHE A 295 19.13 17.13 1.54
N LEU A 296 20.14 17.78 0.96
CA LEU A 296 19.99 19.16 0.52
C LEU A 296 18.99 19.29 -0.64
N GLN A 297 19.00 18.31 -1.56
CA GLN A 297 18.00 18.25 -2.64
C GLN A 297 16.57 18.15 -2.08
N ALA A 298 16.35 17.27 -1.09
CA ALA A 298 15.04 17.12 -0.46
C ALA A 298 14.63 18.39 0.29
N TYR A 299 15.56 19.00 1.00
CA TYR A 299 15.36 20.26 1.73
C TYR A 299 14.92 21.40 0.79
N ILE A 300 15.67 21.60 -0.30
CA ILE A 300 15.36 22.66 -1.30
C ILE A 300 13.99 22.39 -1.92
N LYS A 301 13.70 21.17 -2.37
CA LYS A 301 12.40 20.81 -2.96
C LYS A 301 11.23 21.02 -2.00
N ALA A 302 11.41 20.74 -0.72
CA ALA A 302 10.37 20.98 0.28
C ALA A 302 10.03 22.48 0.40
N TRP A 303 11.03 23.36 0.44
CA TRP A 303 10.82 24.81 0.44
C TRP A 303 10.29 25.33 -0.88
N GLU A 304 10.66 24.73 -2.01
CA GLU A 304 10.07 25.05 -3.31
C GLU A 304 8.58 24.68 -3.39
N ALA A 305 8.18 23.56 -2.78
CA ALA A 305 6.79 23.19 -2.66
C ALA A 305 6.00 24.21 -1.83
N TYR A 306 6.60 24.73 -0.76
CA TYR A 306 6.03 25.85 0.01
C TYR A 306 5.86 27.12 -0.81
N ALA A 307 6.84 27.46 -1.65
CA ALA A 307 6.78 28.62 -2.52
C ALA A 307 5.69 28.52 -3.61
N LYS A 308 5.28 27.31 -3.94
CA LYS A 308 4.18 27.04 -4.88
C LYS A 308 2.81 26.98 -4.22
N ALA A 309 2.75 26.73 -2.92
CA ALA A 309 1.50 26.63 -2.19
C ALA A 309 0.82 27.99 -2.04
N ALA A 310 -0.50 28.03 -2.22
CA ALA A 310 -1.30 29.21 -1.92
C ALA A 310 -1.43 29.40 -0.40
N GLU A 311 -1.74 30.63 0.03
CA GLU A 311 -1.97 30.94 1.43
C GLU A 311 -3.03 30.05 2.07
N GLY A 312 -2.74 29.50 3.25
CA GLY A 312 -3.62 28.59 3.98
C GLY A 312 -3.77 27.18 3.36
N LYS A 313 -3.03 26.88 2.29
CA LYS A 313 -3.00 25.53 1.69
C LYS A 313 -1.75 24.79 2.14
N LYS A 314 -1.91 23.49 2.37
CA LYS A 314 -0.79 22.61 2.71
C LYS A 314 0.15 22.49 1.51
N ALA A 315 1.45 22.65 1.73
CA ALA A 315 2.46 22.41 0.69
C ALA A 315 2.53 20.93 0.32
N GLU A 316 2.91 20.64 -0.93
CA GLU A 316 3.11 19.26 -1.37
C GLU A 316 4.18 18.55 -0.52
N GLU A 317 3.93 17.28 -0.23
CA GLU A 317 4.81 16.45 0.58
C GLU A 317 6.08 16.09 -0.18
N GLN A 318 7.24 16.29 0.44
CA GLN A 318 8.54 15.86 -0.04
C GLN A 318 9.09 14.76 0.87
N TYR A 319 9.55 13.65 0.27
CA TYR A 319 10.12 12.53 1.01
C TYR A 319 11.63 12.41 0.75
N LEU A 320 12.38 12.23 1.85
CA LEU A 320 13.75 11.74 1.83
C LEU A 320 13.74 10.33 2.43
N VAL A 321 14.13 9.33 1.67
CA VAL A 321 14.17 7.94 2.10
C VAL A 321 15.61 7.48 2.21
N ILE A 322 16.00 7.03 3.40
CA ILE A 322 17.35 6.54 3.72
C ILE A 322 17.26 5.03 3.89
N GLU A 323 17.79 4.30 2.93
CA GLU A 323 17.89 2.84 3.05
C GLU A 323 19.12 2.46 3.90
N GLU A 324 18.94 1.44 4.76
CA GLU A 324 20.01 0.87 5.60
C GLU A 324 20.69 1.92 6.51
N ILE A 325 19.90 2.70 7.24
CA ILE A 325 20.40 3.85 8.02
C ILE A 325 21.51 3.48 9.01
N ASN A 326 21.52 2.26 9.54
CA ASN A 326 22.51 1.77 10.50
C ASN A 326 23.79 1.20 9.86
N ARG A 327 23.92 1.20 8.53
CA ARG A 327 25.16 0.88 7.85
C ARG A 327 26.17 2.02 7.81
N GLY A 328 25.74 3.25 8.14
CA GLY A 328 26.59 4.41 8.26
C GLY A 328 26.58 4.97 9.68
N ASN A 329 27.62 5.73 10.03
CA ASN A 329 27.68 6.45 11.30
C ASN A 329 26.74 7.67 11.25
N CYS A 330 25.52 7.53 11.78
CA CYS A 330 24.51 8.57 11.74
C CYS A 330 24.97 9.91 12.33
N ALA A 331 25.75 9.90 13.41
CA ALA A 331 26.26 11.11 14.04
C ALA A 331 27.22 11.86 13.10
N GLN A 332 28.07 11.15 12.38
CA GLN A 332 29.00 11.73 11.41
C GLN A 332 28.28 12.22 10.15
N ILE A 333 27.29 11.45 9.68
CA ILE A 333 26.56 11.75 8.44
C ILE A 333 25.64 12.95 8.61
N PHE A 334 24.90 13.04 9.72
CA PHE A 334 23.99 14.14 9.98
C PHE A 334 24.72 15.39 10.53
N GLY A 335 25.80 15.23 11.29
CA GLY A 335 26.50 16.35 11.91
C GLY A 335 25.53 17.29 12.66
N ASP A 336 25.63 18.59 12.40
CA ASP A 336 24.77 19.60 13.05
C ASP A 336 23.29 19.52 12.63
N LEU A 337 22.96 18.91 11.48
CA LEU A 337 21.60 18.69 11.04
C LEU A 337 20.77 17.83 12.01
N PHE A 338 21.46 17.10 12.87
CA PHE A 338 20.85 16.31 13.93
C PHE A 338 19.89 17.12 14.83
N GLN A 339 20.20 18.39 15.10
CA GLN A 339 19.32 19.26 15.89
C GLN A 339 18.00 19.60 15.19
N LEU A 340 18.01 19.61 13.86
CA LEU A 340 16.82 19.91 13.06
C LEU A 340 15.75 18.81 13.15
N LEU A 341 16.12 17.60 13.56
CA LEU A 341 15.21 16.48 13.70
C LEU A 341 14.26 16.59 14.90
N ASP A 342 14.54 17.47 15.89
CA ASP A 342 13.57 17.81 16.91
C ASP A 342 12.47 18.68 16.27
N ARG A 343 11.25 18.17 16.17
CA ARG A 343 10.10 18.88 15.57
C ARG A 343 9.19 19.45 16.64
N ASN A 344 8.69 20.64 16.38
CA ASN A 344 7.67 21.26 17.24
C ASN A 344 6.25 20.75 16.89
N GLY A 345 5.25 21.16 17.66
CA GLY A 345 3.85 20.76 17.45
C GLY A 345 3.22 21.19 16.11
N TYR A 346 3.92 21.99 15.31
CA TYR A 346 3.52 22.40 13.96
C TYR A 346 4.28 21.62 12.87
N GLY A 347 5.14 20.67 13.23
CA GLY A 347 5.91 19.84 12.31
C GLY A 347 7.20 20.48 11.78
N PHE A 348 7.57 21.70 12.18
CA PHE A 348 8.83 22.35 11.84
C PHE A 348 9.92 22.01 12.85
N SER A 349 11.21 22.19 12.46
CA SER A 349 12.32 22.04 13.43
C SER A 349 12.14 22.98 14.60
N ASP A 350 12.23 22.45 15.83
CA ASP A 350 12.15 23.26 17.06
C ASP A 350 13.38 24.15 17.25
N TYR A 351 14.55 23.64 16.83
CA TYR A 351 15.84 24.31 16.94
C TYR A 351 16.46 24.56 15.56
N PRO A 352 16.14 25.70 14.90
CA PRO A 352 16.80 26.09 13.65
C PRO A 352 18.30 26.33 13.88
N ILE A 353 19.14 25.91 12.93
CA ILE A 353 20.59 26.08 13.00
C ILE A 353 21.09 27.08 11.96
N GLN A 354 22.26 27.71 12.22
CA GLN A 354 22.91 28.56 11.24
C GLN A 354 23.58 27.73 10.16
N ALA A 355 23.43 28.14 8.92
CA ALA A 355 24.14 27.54 7.80
C ALA A 355 25.62 27.99 7.78
N ASP A 356 26.52 27.08 7.43
CA ASP A 356 27.90 27.47 7.10
C ASP A 356 27.95 28.31 5.82
N LYS A 357 29.13 28.84 5.48
CA LYS A 357 29.29 29.75 4.33
C LYS A 357 28.92 29.10 2.99
N ASP A 358 29.24 27.83 2.82
CA ASP A 358 29.04 27.10 1.58
C ASP A 358 27.55 26.77 1.41
N MET A 359 26.93 26.28 2.49
CA MET A 359 25.49 26.02 2.56
C MET A 359 24.68 27.30 2.33
N LYS A 360 25.07 28.40 3.01
CA LYS A 360 24.42 29.70 2.83
C LYS A 360 24.44 30.14 1.36
N LYS A 361 25.62 30.05 0.72
CA LYS A 361 25.76 30.44 -0.70
C LYS A 361 24.87 29.56 -1.59
N GLN A 362 24.84 28.26 -1.35
CA GLN A 362 24.07 27.32 -2.17
C GLN A 362 22.57 27.51 -1.97
N LEU A 363 22.09 27.59 -0.73
CA LEU A 363 20.68 27.79 -0.41
C LEU A 363 20.19 29.17 -0.89
N GLY A 364 20.99 30.23 -0.66
CA GLY A 364 20.67 31.57 -1.15
C GLY A 364 20.55 31.64 -2.68
N LYS A 365 21.29 30.79 -3.42
CA LYS A 365 21.15 30.64 -4.88
C LYS A 365 19.87 29.85 -5.23
N ALA A 366 19.64 28.72 -4.59
CA ALA A 366 18.53 27.81 -4.91
C ALA A 366 17.16 28.40 -4.56
N LEU A 367 17.07 29.12 -3.43
CA LEU A 367 15.83 29.70 -2.95
C LEU A 367 15.65 31.20 -3.31
N SER A 368 16.58 31.77 -4.09
CA SER A 368 16.53 33.17 -4.53
C SER A 368 15.23 33.49 -5.27
N GLY A 369 14.61 34.61 -4.92
CA GLY A 369 13.39 35.08 -5.57
C GLY A 369 12.12 34.28 -5.26
N LYS A 370 12.21 33.27 -4.37
CA LYS A 370 11.03 32.57 -3.88
C LYS A 370 10.32 33.41 -2.82
N THR A 371 8.99 33.28 -2.78
CA THR A 371 8.12 33.90 -1.75
C THR A 371 7.24 32.82 -1.16
N ILE A 372 7.03 32.89 0.15
CA ILE A 372 6.18 31.93 0.88
C ILE A 372 4.91 32.68 1.28
N ALA A 373 3.75 32.22 0.78
CA ALA A 373 2.46 32.86 1.08
C ALA A 373 2.14 32.83 2.59
N ASP A 374 2.45 31.72 3.27
CA ASP A 374 2.24 31.51 4.71
C ASP A 374 3.40 32.02 5.58
N ALA A 375 4.25 32.93 5.10
CA ALA A 375 5.43 33.41 5.84
C ALA A 375 5.08 33.99 7.21
N GLU A 376 3.99 34.76 7.33
CA GLU A 376 3.56 35.36 8.60
C GLU A 376 3.19 34.27 9.64
N ARG A 377 2.49 33.24 9.23
CA ARG A 377 2.14 32.10 10.08
C ARG A 377 3.39 31.40 10.61
N ILE A 378 4.34 31.10 9.71
CA ILE A 378 5.60 30.43 10.11
C ILE A 378 6.43 31.34 11.02
N ASN A 379 6.55 32.63 10.69
CA ASN A 379 7.28 33.60 11.50
C ASN A 379 6.68 33.74 12.92
N SER A 380 5.35 33.68 13.06
CA SER A 380 4.68 33.74 14.35
C SER A 380 5.04 32.58 15.27
N ILE A 381 5.31 31.39 14.75
CA ILE A 381 5.74 30.22 15.55
C ILE A 381 7.06 30.52 16.28
N TYR A 382 7.96 31.29 15.66
CA TYR A 382 9.29 31.58 16.20
C TYR A 382 9.41 32.96 16.81
N GLY A 383 8.36 33.80 16.72
CA GLY A 383 8.37 35.19 17.22
C GLY A 383 9.39 36.08 16.50
N LYS A 384 9.82 35.72 15.30
CA LYS A 384 10.83 36.47 14.51
C LYS A 384 10.68 36.12 13.02
N ASP A 385 11.22 36.98 12.16
CA ASP A 385 11.29 36.69 10.73
C ASP A 385 12.31 35.58 10.46
N ILE A 386 11.84 34.35 10.46
CA ILE A 386 12.63 33.14 10.19
C ILE A 386 12.62 32.78 8.70
N VAL A 387 11.49 33.03 8.02
CA VAL A 387 11.30 32.63 6.62
C VAL A 387 12.29 33.37 5.71
N SER A 388 12.43 34.67 5.87
CA SER A 388 13.42 35.45 5.08
C SER A 388 14.84 34.93 5.31
N LYS A 389 15.20 34.54 6.53
CA LYS A 389 16.51 33.97 6.86
C LYS A 389 16.73 32.59 6.23
N VAL A 390 15.69 31.78 6.12
CA VAL A 390 15.74 30.50 5.40
C VAL A 390 15.91 30.74 3.91
N LEU A 391 15.14 31.63 3.30
CA LEU A 391 15.19 31.92 1.87
C LEU A 391 16.53 32.52 1.42
N CYS A 392 17.20 33.31 2.26
CA CYS A 392 18.55 33.81 1.98
C CYS A 392 19.67 32.82 2.39
N GLY A 393 19.29 31.64 2.93
CA GLY A 393 20.22 30.58 3.27
C GLY A 393 20.97 30.77 4.60
N ASP A 394 20.61 31.78 5.43
CA ASP A 394 21.27 32.04 6.72
C ASP A 394 20.96 30.97 7.74
N ILE A 395 19.78 30.39 7.69
CA ILE A 395 19.25 29.43 8.66
C ILE A 395 18.72 28.19 7.94
N LEU A 396 19.03 27.03 8.50
CA LEU A 396 18.38 25.77 8.16
C LEU A 396 17.23 25.53 9.11
N LEU A 397 16.08 25.19 8.55
CA LEU A 397 14.83 24.86 9.22
C LEU A 397 14.08 23.82 8.41
N LEU A 398 13.88 22.62 8.93
CA LEU A 398 13.07 21.63 8.23
C LEU A 398 11.60 22.04 8.25
N PRO A 399 10.96 22.15 7.09
CA PRO A 399 9.54 22.46 7.00
C PRO A 399 8.67 21.23 7.32
N ASP A 400 7.41 21.42 7.65
CA ASP A 400 6.46 20.38 8.06
C ASP A 400 6.08 19.41 6.92
N ASN A 401 6.30 19.80 5.66
CA ASN A 401 6.06 18.99 4.49
C ASN A 401 7.26 18.09 4.11
N LEU A 402 8.39 18.16 4.85
CA LEU A 402 9.56 17.30 4.62
C LEU A 402 9.53 16.09 5.55
N TYR A 403 9.31 14.93 4.96
CA TYR A 403 9.32 13.63 5.64
C TYR A 403 10.66 12.93 5.43
N ILE A 404 11.31 12.49 6.51
CA ILE A 404 12.57 11.76 6.46
C ILE A 404 12.32 10.36 6.99
N TRP A 405 12.25 9.38 6.09
CA TRP A 405 11.96 8.00 6.44
C TRP A 405 13.16 7.11 6.18
N ALA A 406 13.33 6.10 6.99
CA ALA A 406 14.48 5.21 6.87
C ALA A 406 14.10 3.74 7.02
N THR A 407 14.92 2.86 6.44
CA THR A 407 14.88 1.43 6.70
C THR A 407 16.06 1.01 7.55
N MET A 408 15.86 0.00 8.40
CA MET A 408 16.89 -0.59 9.22
C MET A 408 16.74 -2.10 9.27
N ASN A 409 17.77 -2.84 8.90
CA ASN A 409 17.87 -4.26 9.21
C ASN A 409 18.47 -4.42 10.61
N THR A 410 17.91 -5.30 11.40
CA THR A 410 18.40 -5.56 12.76
C THR A 410 19.51 -6.61 12.80
N SER A 411 19.67 -7.40 11.73
CA SER A 411 20.47 -8.62 11.66
C SER A 411 21.95 -8.48 11.33
N ASP A 412 22.41 -7.33 10.84
CA ASP A 412 23.79 -7.19 10.38
C ASP A 412 24.78 -6.96 11.54
N GLN A 413 25.80 -7.80 11.64
CA GLN A 413 26.82 -7.72 12.69
C GLN A 413 27.82 -6.55 12.49
N SER A 414 27.87 -5.95 11.29
CA SER A 414 28.79 -4.86 10.92
C SER A 414 28.15 -3.47 11.01
N LEU A 415 27.12 -3.29 11.84
CA LEU A 415 26.33 -2.06 11.92
C LEU A 415 26.91 -1.07 12.92
N PHE A 416 26.74 0.22 12.61
CA PHE A 416 27.01 1.28 13.56
C PHE A 416 25.86 1.36 14.57
N PRO A 417 26.17 1.39 15.89
CA PRO A 417 25.14 1.57 16.90
C PRO A 417 24.53 2.96 16.78
N ILE A 418 23.21 3.00 16.73
CA ILE A 418 22.46 4.27 16.77
C ILE A 418 22.34 4.69 18.24
N ASP A 419 22.84 5.88 18.58
CA ASP A 419 22.81 6.39 19.95
C ASP A 419 21.38 6.76 20.40
N SER A 420 21.18 6.88 21.73
CA SER A 420 19.85 7.14 22.31
C SER A 420 19.31 8.52 21.97
N ALA A 421 20.19 9.52 21.78
CA ALA A 421 19.79 10.87 21.43
C ALA A 421 19.24 10.94 19.99
N PHE A 422 19.84 10.15 19.07
CA PHE A 422 19.33 9.99 17.72
C PHE A 422 18.01 9.22 17.72
N LYS A 423 17.93 8.11 18.48
CA LYS A 423 16.72 7.26 18.55
C LYS A 423 15.48 8.03 18.97
N ARG A 424 15.57 8.92 19.93
CA ARG A 424 14.41 9.67 20.48
C ARG A 424 13.76 10.64 19.47
N ARG A 425 14.43 10.97 18.37
CA ARG A 425 13.94 11.91 17.36
C ARG A 425 13.19 11.23 16.23
N TRP A 426 13.07 9.90 16.30
CA TRP A 426 12.44 9.09 15.30
C TRP A 426 11.30 8.28 15.89
N ASP A 427 10.23 8.16 15.11
CA ASP A 427 9.21 7.15 15.36
C ASP A 427 9.68 5.81 14.82
N TRP A 428 9.45 4.77 15.60
CA TRP A 428 9.94 3.43 15.29
C TRP A 428 8.79 2.55 14.88
N LYS A 429 8.77 2.13 13.61
CA LYS A 429 7.74 1.25 13.07
C LYS A 429 8.30 -0.15 12.87
N TYR A 430 7.89 -1.06 13.74
CA TYR A 430 8.26 -2.47 13.61
C TYR A 430 7.54 -3.10 12.44
N MET A 431 8.28 -3.82 11.59
CA MET A 431 7.76 -4.60 10.47
C MET A 431 7.79 -6.07 10.83
N PRO A 432 6.65 -6.63 11.29
CA PRO A 432 6.60 -8.01 11.73
C PRO A 432 6.81 -8.98 10.56
N ILE A 433 7.29 -10.17 10.88
CA ILE A 433 7.28 -11.27 9.93
C ILE A 433 5.84 -11.75 9.81
N CYS A 434 5.26 -11.59 8.65
CA CYS A 434 3.91 -12.01 8.34
C CYS A 434 3.83 -12.49 6.89
N GLU A 435 2.79 -13.25 6.59
CA GLU A 435 2.49 -13.68 5.24
C GLU A 435 2.32 -12.47 4.31
N GLY A 436 2.90 -12.54 3.12
CA GLY A 436 2.76 -11.49 2.10
C GLY A 436 1.32 -11.45 1.58
N LYS A 437 0.71 -10.26 1.62
CA LYS A 437 -0.66 -10.04 1.14
C LYS A 437 -0.71 -8.82 0.23
N GLU A 438 -1.51 -8.93 -0.82
CA GLU A 438 -1.88 -7.80 -1.66
C GLU A 438 -3.40 -7.63 -1.59
N ASN A 439 -3.85 -6.42 -1.25
CA ASN A 439 -5.28 -6.11 -1.02
C ASN A 439 -5.99 -7.07 -0.05
N GLY A 440 -5.25 -7.59 0.95
CA GLY A 440 -5.78 -8.53 1.94
C GLY A 440 -5.77 -10.00 1.52
N VAL A 441 -5.40 -10.29 0.29
CA VAL A 441 -5.29 -11.66 -0.26
C VAL A 441 -3.85 -12.13 -0.16
N SER A 442 -3.63 -13.38 0.30
CA SER A 442 -2.31 -14.01 0.32
C SER A 442 -1.70 -14.04 -1.08
N LEU A 443 -0.40 -13.73 -1.18
CA LEU A 443 0.36 -13.88 -2.41
C LEU A 443 0.57 -15.34 -2.82
N GLY A 444 0.40 -16.27 -1.88
CA GLY A 444 0.41 -17.71 -2.12
C GLY A 444 1.70 -18.24 -2.76
N TRP A 445 2.86 -17.65 -2.43
CA TRP A 445 4.13 -18.06 -3.03
C TRP A 445 4.46 -19.52 -2.74
N ARG A 446 5.14 -20.17 -3.71
CA ARG A 446 5.53 -21.57 -3.64
C ARG A 446 7.02 -21.76 -3.93
N ILE A 447 7.60 -22.84 -3.42
CA ILE A 447 8.94 -23.32 -3.77
C ILE A 447 8.75 -24.51 -4.71
N LYS A 448 9.42 -24.52 -5.89
CA LYS A 448 9.35 -25.62 -6.85
C LYS A 448 10.62 -26.44 -6.79
N VAL A 449 10.49 -27.73 -6.45
CA VAL A 449 11.58 -28.71 -6.33
C VAL A 449 11.10 -30.07 -6.83
N ASN A 450 11.84 -30.72 -7.71
CA ASN A 450 11.50 -32.04 -8.31
C ASN A 450 10.08 -32.10 -8.89
N GLY A 451 9.62 -31.00 -9.51
CA GLY A 451 8.27 -30.91 -10.04
C GLY A 451 7.17 -30.75 -8.98
N LYS A 452 7.49 -30.80 -7.69
CA LYS A 452 6.56 -30.59 -6.58
C LYS A 452 6.57 -29.14 -6.13
N LEU A 453 5.43 -28.69 -5.59
CA LEU A 453 5.27 -27.35 -5.02
C LEU A 453 5.20 -27.43 -3.49
N TYR A 454 5.92 -26.55 -2.81
CA TYR A 454 5.93 -26.43 -1.36
C TYR A 454 5.47 -25.03 -0.97
N ASP A 455 4.72 -24.91 0.10
CA ASP A 455 4.23 -23.60 0.56
C ASP A 455 5.37 -22.76 1.12
N TRP A 456 5.57 -21.55 0.54
CA TRP A 456 6.62 -20.62 0.96
C TRP A 456 6.39 -20.10 2.38
N TRP A 457 5.12 -19.79 2.75
CA TRP A 457 4.83 -19.27 4.07
C TRP A 457 5.03 -20.35 5.15
N GLN A 458 4.59 -21.57 4.90
CA GLN A 458 4.84 -22.70 5.80
C GLN A 458 6.35 -22.91 6.02
N PHE A 459 7.16 -22.80 4.94
CA PHE A 459 8.61 -22.85 5.04
C PHE A 459 9.14 -21.72 5.95
N VAL A 460 8.72 -20.47 5.74
CA VAL A 460 9.15 -19.31 6.54
C VAL A 460 8.80 -19.46 8.01
N GLU A 461 7.61 -19.94 8.32
CA GLU A 461 7.20 -20.19 9.71
C GLU A 461 8.07 -21.25 10.39
N LYS A 462 8.29 -22.39 9.73
CA LYS A 462 9.06 -23.51 10.30
C LYS A 462 10.54 -23.17 10.45
N ILE A 463 11.15 -22.56 9.43
CA ILE A 463 12.57 -22.20 9.52
C ILE A 463 12.81 -21.11 10.58
N ASN A 464 11.87 -20.17 10.75
CA ASN A 464 11.98 -19.16 11.80
C ASN A 464 11.82 -19.74 13.22
N ALA A 465 11.01 -20.79 13.37
CA ALA A 465 10.93 -21.53 14.61
C ALA A 465 12.27 -22.22 14.93
N GLU A 466 12.87 -22.89 13.96
CA GLU A 466 14.19 -23.52 14.07
C GLU A 466 15.29 -22.50 14.37
N ILE A 467 15.31 -21.34 13.66
CA ILE A 467 16.27 -20.25 13.93
C ILE A 467 16.13 -19.77 15.37
N ASN A 468 14.90 -19.61 15.85
CA ASN A 468 14.65 -19.16 17.21
C ASN A 468 15.13 -20.17 18.27
N GLU A 469 14.93 -21.46 18.03
CA GLU A 469 15.35 -22.53 18.93
C GLU A 469 16.88 -22.58 19.03
N GLN A 470 17.55 -22.56 17.89
CA GLN A 470 19.00 -22.74 17.79
C GLN A 470 19.79 -21.48 18.16
N THR A 471 19.32 -20.30 17.73
CA THR A 471 20.10 -19.06 17.86
C THR A 471 19.57 -18.11 18.92
N LYS A 472 18.29 -18.21 19.29
CA LYS A 472 17.55 -17.24 20.12
C LYS A 472 17.66 -15.78 19.60
N SER A 473 17.91 -15.63 18.30
CA SER A 473 18.09 -14.33 17.64
C SER A 473 16.89 -14.03 16.74
N GLU A 474 16.13 -13.00 17.10
CA GLU A 474 15.05 -12.48 16.25
C GLU A 474 15.59 -11.88 14.93
N ASP A 475 16.82 -11.41 14.96
CA ASP A 475 17.45 -10.71 13.85
C ASP A 475 17.84 -11.63 12.70
N LYS A 476 18.10 -12.91 12.97
CA LYS A 476 18.47 -13.90 11.96
C LYS A 476 17.25 -14.52 11.24
N LYS A 477 16.03 -14.18 11.65
CA LYS A 477 14.79 -14.68 11.03
C LYS A 477 14.58 -14.14 9.62
N LEU A 478 13.83 -14.88 8.83
CA LEU A 478 13.48 -14.54 7.45
C LEU A 478 12.10 -13.91 7.37
N GLY A 479 11.99 -12.79 6.68
CA GLY A 479 10.70 -12.25 6.27
C GLY A 479 10.18 -12.88 4.98
N TYR A 480 8.90 -12.72 4.70
CA TYR A 480 8.22 -13.29 3.53
C TYR A 480 8.89 -12.91 2.19
N PHE A 481 9.38 -11.67 2.07
CA PHE A 481 9.99 -11.15 0.84
C PHE A 481 11.52 -11.33 0.78
N PHE A 482 12.06 -12.22 1.59
CA PHE A 482 13.52 -12.49 1.60
C PHE A 482 13.99 -13.07 0.25
N CYS A 483 13.21 -13.98 -0.32
CA CYS A 483 13.42 -14.51 -1.65
C CYS A 483 12.27 -14.05 -2.55
N LYS A 484 12.57 -13.29 -3.61
CA LYS A 484 11.53 -12.92 -4.58
C LYS A 484 11.16 -14.13 -5.41
N ALA A 485 9.91 -14.55 -5.29
CA ALA A 485 9.32 -15.50 -6.22
C ALA A 485 9.12 -14.83 -7.58
N GLN A 486 9.45 -15.51 -8.63
CA GLN A 486 9.14 -15.09 -9.99
C GLN A 486 7.78 -15.72 -10.33
N ASP A 487 6.79 -14.88 -10.65
CA ASP A 487 5.40 -15.34 -10.90
C ASP A 487 4.81 -16.21 -9.76
N GLY A 488 5.14 -15.86 -8.51
CA GLY A 488 4.69 -16.58 -7.31
C GLY A 488 5.48 -17.85 -6.99
N VAL A 489 6.49 -18.22 -7.79
CA VAL A 489 7.25 -19.45 -7.61
C VAL A 489 8.75 -19.16 -7.45
N ALA A 490 9.35 -19.66 -6.39
CA ALA A 490 10.80 -19.70 -6.18
C ALA A 490 11.34 -21.03 -6.73
N LYS A 491 12.16 -20.98 -7.78
CA LYS A 491 12.84 -22.17 -8.33
C LYS A 491 13.89 -22.68 -7.37
N ALA A 492 14.22 -23.97 -7.42
CA ALA A 492 15.23 -24.61 -6.58
C ALA A 492 16.58 -23.88 -6.60
N GLU A 493 17.02 -23.42 -7.77
CA GLU A 493 18.27 -22.65 -7.92
C GLU A 493 18.26 -21.34 -7.13
N THR A 494 17.16 -20.58 -7.22
CA THR A 494 16.99 -19.34 -6.49
C THR A 494 16.87 -19.58 -4.98
N PHE A 495 16.18 -20.64 -4.60
CA PHE A 495 16.00 -21.05 -3.21
C PHE A 495 17.36 -21.45 -2.59
N VAL A 496 18.14 -22.27 -3.25
CA VAL A 496 19.47 -22.68 -2.75
C VAL A 496 20.44 -21.52 -2.69
N SER A 497 20.54 -20.73 -3.77
CA SER A 497 21.53 -19.64 -3.86
C SER A 497 21.26 -18.47 -2.92
N LYS A 498 20.01 -18.26 -2.51
CA LYS A 498 19.66 -17.15 -1.60
C LYS A 498 19.32 -17.62 -0.20
N VAL A 499 18.43 -18.60 -0.09
CA VAL A 499 17.86 -18.99 1.21
C VAL A 499 18.76 -19.99 1.91
N ILE A 500 19.08 -21.12 1.28
CA ILE A 500 19.95 -22.14 1.90
C ILE A 500 21.35 -21.55 2.13
N PHE A 501 21.86 -20.74 1.19
CA PHE A 501 23.13 -20.05 1.37
C PHE A 501 23.15 -19.15 2.62
N TYR A 502 22.10 -18.34 2.80
CA TYR A 502 21.98 -17.49 3.99
C TYR A 502 21.88 -18.31 5.27
N LEU A 503 21.03 -19.34 5.26
CA LEU A 503 20.87 -20.22 6.42
C LEU A 503 22.18 -20.89 6.79
N TRP A 504 22.91 -21.42 5.82
CA TRP A 504 24.19 -22.08 6.04
C TRP A 504 25.27 -21.12 6.53
N ASN A 505 25.47 -19.99 5.84
CA ASN A 505 26.60 -19.09 6.11
C ASN A 505 26.39 -18.15 7.30
N ASP A 506 25.17 -17.61 7.45
CA ASP A 506 24.94 -16.49 8.37
C ASP A 506 24.14 -16.92 9.60
N VAL A 507 23.31 -17.96 9.49
CA VAL A 507 22.47 -18.40 10.60
C VAL A 507 23.08 -19.55 11.38
N PHE A 508 23.41 -20.65 10.70
CA PHE A 508 23.81 -21.92 11.33
C PHE A 508 25.32 -22.22 11.26
N LYS A 509 26.13 -21.32 10.73
CA LYS A 509 27.57 -21.51 10.52
C LYS A 509 28.30 -22.04 11.74
N ASP A 510 27.97 -21.54 12.93
CA ASP A 510 28.64 -21.91 14.17
C ASP A 510 27.89 -23.03 14.91
N GLN A 511 26.77 -23.50 14.40
CA GLN A 511 25.86 -24.45 15.04
C GLN A 511 25.45 -25.61 14.13
N ALA A 512 25.97 -25.68 12.90
CA ALA A 512 25.59 -26.65 11.86
C ALA A 512 25.65 -28.11 12.30
N PHE A 513 26.55 -28.44 13.20
CA PHE A 513 26.73 -29.79 13.74
C PHE A 513 25.60 -30.29 14.65
N GLY A 514 24.60 -29.47 14.95
CA GLY A 514 23.50 -29.81 15.85
C GLY A 514 22.10 -29.76 15.26
N SER A 515 21.94 -29.18 14.07
CA SER A 515 20.62 -29.02 13.47
C SER A 515 20.25 -30.20 12.59
N ASP A 516 19.13 -30.86 12.91
CA ASP A 516 18.63 -32.02 12.16
C ASP A 516 18.13 -31.66 10.75
N ILE A 517 17.92 -30.39 10.44
CA ILE A 517 17.47 -29.94 9.13
C ILE A 517 18.56 -30.10 8.03
N PHE A 518 19.85 -30.08 8.40
CA PHE A 518 20.99 -30.27 7.50
C PHE A 518 21.56 -31.69 7.63
N ARG A 519 20.72 -32.73 7.56
CA ARG A 519 21.12 -34.12 7.62
C ARG A 519 20.61 -34.96 6.46
N ASP A 520 21.43 -35.94 6.06
CA ASP A 520 21.10 -37.01 5.13
C ASP A 520 21.42 -38.34 5.80
N GLY A 521 20.49 -38.85 6.60
CA GLY A 521 20.74 -39.97 7.50
C GLY A 521 21.74 -39.61 8.59
N GLU A 522 22.90 -40.29 8.60
CA GLU A 522 23.99 -40.00 9.54
C GLU A 522 24.98 -38.92 9.02
N GLU A 523 24.90 -38.57 7.73
CA GLU A 523 25.81 -37.60 7.11
C GLU A 523 25.26 -36.17 7.21
N GLU A 524 26.16 -35.19 7.23
CA GLU A 524 25.81 -33.77 7.22
C GLU A 524 25.62 -33.28 5.78
N LEU A 525 24.52 -32.56 5.53
CA LEU A 525 24.30 -31.81 4.29
C LEU A 525 25.09 -30.49 4.36
N THR A 526 26.28 -30.49 3.81
CA THR A 526 27.05 -29.25 3.60
C THR A 526 26.45 -28.42 2.47
N PHE A 527 26.78 -27.11 2.40
CA PHE A 527 26.30 -26.29 1.30
C PHE A 527 26.67 -26.89 -0.08
N ASN A 528 27.84 -27.52 -0.20
CA ASN A 528 28.27 -28.18 -1.43
C ASN A 528 27.44 -29.42 -1.77
N SER A 529 26.77 -30.02 -0.81
CA SER A 529 25.88 -31.17 -1.04
C SER A 529 24.66 -30.85 -1.90
N PHE A 530 24.28 -29.58 -1.98
CA PHE A 530 23.17 -29.10 -2.81
C PHE A 530 23.54 -28.90 -4.28
N TYR A 531 24.81 -29.12 -4.65
CA TYR A 531 25.30 -28.93 -6.01
C TYR A 531 25.92 -30.21 -6.59
N ASP A 532 25.78 -30.35 -7.90
CA ASP A 532 26.52 -31.29 -8.74
C ASP A 532 27.24 -30.54 -9.86
N VAL A 533 28.02 -31.23 -10.66
CA VAL A 533 28.71 -30.68 -11.81
C VAL A 533 28.26 -31.46 -13.05
N ASP A 534 27.68 -30.77 -14.02
CA ASP A 534 27.29 -31.41 -15.29
C ASP A 534 28.50 -31.79 -16.15
N ALA A 535 28.25 -32.48 -17.26
CA ALA A 535 29.29 -32.92 -18.20
C ALA A 535 30.10 -31.75 -18.80
N ASN A 536 29.63 -30.53 -18.71
CA ASN A 536 30.29 -29.29 -19.19
C ASN A 536 31.04 -28.56 -18.10
N GLY A 537 31.06 -29.09 -16.88
CA GLY A 537 31.70 -28.43 -15.71
C GLY A 537 30.84 -27.34 -15.08
N LYS A 538 29.55 -27.23 -15.40
CA LYS A 538 28.62 -26.25 -14.83
C LYS A 538 27.96 -26.81 -13.57
N ALA A 539 27.87 -25.99 -12.51
CA ALA A 539 27.14 -26.34 -11.30
C ALA A 539 25.63 -26.47 -11.57
N VAL A 540 25.05 -27.57 -11.12
CA VAL A 540 23.61 -27.88 -11.21
C VAL A 540 23.10 -28.20 -9.82
N ILE A 541 21.87 -27.81 -9.52
CA ILE A 541 21.24 -28.08 -8.23
C ILE A 541 20.83 -29.56 -8.12
N LYS A 542 21.16 -30.18 -6.99
CA LYS A 542 20.62 -31.48 -6.58
C LYS A 542 19.28 -31.28 -5.90
N GLU A 543 18.21 -31.31 -6.69
CA GLU A 543 16.88 -31.05 -6.19
C GLU A 543 16.41 -32.09 -5.13
N ASP A 544 16.92 -33.35 -5.20
CA ASP A 544 16.69 -34.36 -4.19
C ASP A 544 17.20 -33.95 -2.80
N LYS A 545 18.33 -33.25 -2.73
CA LYS A 545 18.88 -32.73 -1.47
C LYS A 545 18.10 -31.53 -0.95
N VAL A 546 17.58 -30.71 -1.86
CA VAL A 546 16.67 -29.59 -1.50
C VAL A 546 15.36 -30.13 -0.96
N GLU A 547 14.80 -31.16 -1.60
CA GLU A 547 13.60 -31.83 -1.13
C GLU A 547 13.80 -32.46 0.25
N LEU A 548 14.92 -33.16 0.45
CA LEU A 548 15.28 -33.72 1.74
C LEU A 548 15.37 -32.66 2.85
N PHE A 549 16.01 -31.52 2.55
CA PHE A 549 16.07 -30.38 3.49
C PHE A 549 14.67 -29.89 3.87
N LEU A 550 13.76 -29.74 2.90
CA LEU A 550 12.38 -29.33 3.17
C LEU A 550 11.63 -30.37 4.00
N GLN A 551 11.84 -31.66 3.74
CA GLN A 551 11.27 -32.78 4.51
C GLN A 551 11.81 -32.81 5.94
N ASN A 552 13.11 -32.64 6.14
CA ASN A 552 13.74 -32.56 7.47
C ASN A 552 13.16 -31.39 8.29
N LEU A 553 12.87 -30.26 7.64
CA LEU A 553 12.17 -29.13 8.26
C LEU A 553 10.68 -29.41 8.46
N GLY A 554 10.15 -30.51 7.93
CA GLY A 554 8.75 -30.90 8.00
C GLY A 554 7.84 -30.07 7.10
N VAL A 555 8.36 -29.46 6.02
CA VAL A 555 7.53 -28.79 5.00
C VAL A 555 7.01 -29.86 4.05
N GLU A 556 5.68 -29.96 3.97
CA GLU A 556 5.04 -30.95 3.09
C GLU A 556 4.78 -30.37 1.71
N ALA A 557 4.89 -31.21 0.68
CA ALA A 557 4.48 -30.84 -0.66
C ALA A 557 2.97 -30.56 -0.65
N VAL A 558 2.57 -29.49 -1.30
CA VAL A 558 1.15 -29.21 -1.50
C VAL A 558 0.64 -30.23 -2.51
N GLU A 559 -0.33 -31.07 -2.09
CA GLU A 559 -1.05 -31.91 -3.05
C GLU A 559 -1.77 -30.99 -4.01
N ASP A 560 -1.60 -31.21 -5.32
CA ASP A 560 -2.36 -30.54 -6.36
C ASP A 560 -3.85 -30.88 -6.17
N SER A 561 -4.51 -30.19 -5.24
CA SER A 561 -5.94 -29.98 -5.33
C SER A 561 -6.13 -29.03 -6.51
N ASP A 562 -6.81 -29.49 -7.54
CA ASP A 562 -7.18 -28.85 -8.79
C ASP A 562 -7.86 -27.47 -8.61
N GLU A 563 -7.17 -26.52 -8.00
CA GLU A 563 -7.43 -25.08 -8.07
C GLU A 563 -6.17 -24.38 -8.62
N GLY A 564 -5.66 -24.95 -9.71
CA GLY A 564 -4.43 -24.50 -10.34
C GLY A 564 -4.62 -23.19 -11.08
N ILE A 565 -3.76 -22.25 -10.74
CA ILE A 565 -3.24 -21.29 -11.72
C ILE A 565 -2.64 -22.13 -12.84
N ILE A 566 -3.30 -22.20 -13.98
CA ILE A 566 -2.75 -22.84 -15.19
C ILE A 566 -1.70 -21.86 -15.70
N ASP A 567 -0.45 -22.09 -15.31
CA ASP A 567 0.71 -21.36 -15.83
C ASP A 567 1.18 -22.05 -17.11
N ASP A 568 1.16 -21.32 -18.21
CA ASP A 568 1.57 -21.73 -19.56
C ASP A 568 3.09 -21.90 -19.72
N GLU A 569 3.82 -22.37 -18.71
CA GLU A 569 5.25 -22.67 -18.80
C GLU A 569 5.56 -24.17 -18.88
N ALA A 570 5.10 -24.81 -19.94
CA ALA A 570 5.72 -26.06 -20.38
C ALA A 570 5.76 -26.09 -21.91
N GLU A 571 7.01 -26.18 -22.42
CA GLU A 571 7.39 -26.56 -23.78
C GLU A 571 7.78 -25.44 -24.76
N GLU A 572 8.99 -24.91 -24.57
CA GLU A 572 9.95 -24.72 -25.63
C GLU A 572 11.21 -25.51 -25.31
N GLN A 573 11.16 -26.84 -25.44
CA GLN A 573 12.36 -27.66 -25.71
C GLN A 573 11.96 -28.94 -26.42
N THR A 574 12.37 -28.99 -27.71
CA THR A 574 12.76 -30.15 -28.52
C THR A 574 11.78 -31.31 -28.60
N GLU A 575 11.37 -31.55 -29.84
CA GLU A 575 10.92 -32.84 -30.34
C GLU A 575 11.85 -33.99 -29.85
N GLU A 576 11.30 -34.85 -29.05
CA GLU A 576 11.42 -36.32 -29.08
C GLU A 576 11.06 -36.90 -27.70
N GLY A 577 9.95 -37.64 -27.63
CA GLY A 577 9.78 -38.67 -26.58
C GLY A 577 8.51 -38.62 -25.72
N ILE A 578 7.36 -38.98 -26.27
CA ILE A 578 6.28 -39.85 -25.74
C ILE A 578 5.75 -39.60 -24.29
N GLY A 579 4.54 -39.03 -24.21
CA GLY A 579 3.68 -39.12 -23.04
C GLY A 579 2.34 -38.41 -23.32
N ASN A 580 1.26 -39.11 -23.63
CA ASN A 580 -0.06 -38.63 -24.02
C ASN A 580 -0.76 -37.77 -22.94
N SER A 581 -0.73 -36.48 -23.05
CA SER A 581 -1.87 -35.60 -22.74
C SER A 581 -2.27 -34.91 -24.05
N LYS A 582 -3.50 -35.19 -24.52
CA LYS A 582 -4.01 -34.56 -25.75
C LYS A 582 -4.27 -33.08 -25.45
N HIS A 583 -3.36 -32.20 -25.86
CA HIS A 583 -3.64 -30.77 -25.92
C HIS A 583 -4.75 -30.52 -26.95
N LYS A 584 -5.75 -29.70 -26.54
CA LYS A 584 -6.83 -29.31 -27.45
C LYS A 584 -6.33 -28.20 -28.35
N SER A 585 -6.53 -28.31 -29.65
CA SER A 585 -6.23 -27.29 -30.63
C SER A 585 -7.51 -26.63 -31.13
N LEU A 586 -7.61 -25.32 -31.05
CA LEU A 586 -8.77 -24.54 -31.50
C LEU A 586 -8.90 -24.67 -33.02
N LYS A 587 -10.08 -25.03 -33.52
CA LYS A 587 -10.39 -25.19 -34.95
C LYS A 587 -11.25 -24.07 -35.51
N SER A 588 -12.39 -23.83 -34.90
CA SER A 588 -13.29 -22.74 -35.28
C SER A 588 -14.26 -22.37 -34.16
N VAL A 589 -14.86 -21.21 -34.30
CA VAL A 589 -15.94 -20.72 -33.45
C VAL A 589 -17.12 -20.32 -34.32
N SER A 590 -18.25 -21.00 -34.14
CA SER A 590 -19.47 -20.79 -34.93
C SER A 590 -20.58 -20.16 -34.11
N PHE A 591 -21.18 -19.10 -34.61
CA PHE A 591 -22.27 -18.36 -33.96
C PHE A 591 -23.64 -18.83 -34.48
N PRO A 592 -24.72 -18.67 -33.69
CA PRO A 592 -26.07 -19.03 -34.11
C PRO A 592 -26.59 -18.28 -35.35
N ASP A 593 -26.03 -17.13 -35.67
CA ASP A 593 -26.36 -16.31 -36.85
C ASP A 593 -25.68 -16.80 -38.14
N GLY A 594 -24.93 -17.92 -38.08
CA GLY A 594 -24.21 -18.49 -39.18
C GLY A 594 -22.80 -17.94 -39.42
N THR A 595 -22.33 -16.99 -38.57
CA THR A 595 -20.95 -16.52 -38.66
C THR A 595 -20.00 -17.56 -38.10
N GLU A 596 -18.92 -17.82 -38.82
CA GLU A 596 -17.84 -18.73 -38.36
C GLU A 596 -16.48 -18.08 -38.53
N PHE A 597 -15.65 -18.17 -37.48
CA PHE A 597 -14.23 -17.86 -37.53
C PHE A 597 -13.42 -19.16 -37.44
N SER A 598 -12.53 -19.38 -38.39
CA SER A 598 -11.82 -20.66 -38.51
C SER A 598 -10.32 -20.48 -38.69
N VAL A 599 -9.55 -21.40 -38.08
CA VAL A 599 -8.08 -21.43 -38.23
C VAL A 599 -7.62 -21.83 -39.62
N SER A 600 -8.51 -22.27 -40.48
CA SER A 600 -8.21 -22.47 -41.91
C SER A 600 -7.88 -21.17 -42.65
N SER A 601 -8.34 -20.03 -42.15
CA SER A 601 -8.14 -18.69 -42.73
C SER A 601 -7.52 -17.67 -41.79
N MET A 602 -7.36 -17.98 -40.52
CA MET A 602 -6.90 -17.11 -39.45
C MET A 602 -5.96 -17.87 -38.50
N THR A 603 -5.12 -17.15 -37.76
CA THR A 603 -4.40 -17.75 -36.62
C THR A 603 -5.34 -18.02 -35.43
N HIS A 604 -4.97 -18.91 -34.51
CA HIS A 604 -5.76 -19.23 -33.32
C HIS A 604 -6.06 -17.95 -32.50
N PHE A 605 -5.10 -17.08 -32.38
CA PHE A 605 -5.30 -15.78 -31.72
C PHE A 605 -6.30 -14.89 -32.49
N GLU A 606 -6.24 -14.84 -33.79
CA GLU A 606 -7.19 -14.04 -34.59
C GLU A 606 -8.62 -14.60 -34.48
N VAL A 607 -8.80 -15.93 -34.48
CA VAL A 607 -10.11 -16.55 -34.21
C VAL A 607 -10.66 -16.15 -32.87
N TYR A 608 -9.81 -16.18 -31.84
CA TYR A 608 -10.16 -15.72 -30.51
C TYR A 608 -10.53 -14.22 -30.48
N LEU A 609 -9.68 -13.37 -31.05
CA LEU A 609 -9.87 -11.91 -31.08
C LEU A 609 -11.15 -11.50 -31.81
N GLU A 610 -11.40 -12.05 -33.00
CA GLU A 610 -12.60 -11.75 -33.79
C GLU A 610 -13.88 -12.26 -33.10
N THR A 611 -13.76 -13.38 -32.37
CA THR A 611 -14.85 -13.86 -31.49
C THR A 611 -15.15 -12.85 -30.38
N LEU A 612 -14.14 -12.34 -29.67
CA LEU A 612 -14.34 -11.32 -28.62
C LEU A 612 -14.92 -10.02 -29.18
N LYS A 613 -14.44 -9.57 -30.35
CA LYS A 613 -14.97 -8.39 -31.03
C LYS A 613 -16.45 -8.56 -31.42
N LYS A 614 -16.83 -9.73 -31.91
CA LYS A 614 -18.22 -10.01 -32.28
C LYS A 614 -19.15 -10.06 -31.07
N ILE A 615 -18.69 -10.58 -29.94
CA ILE A 615 -19.45 -10.54 -28.69
C ILE A 615 -19.56 -9.10 -28.15
N GLY A 616 -18.50 -8.31 -28.32
CA GLY A 616 -18.37 -6.94 -27.82
C GLY A 616 -17.33 -6.84 -26.72
N LEU A 617 -16.23 -6.10 -26.96
CA LEU A 617 -15.11 -5.99 -26.05
C LEU A 617 -15.49 -5.42 -24.68
N ASP A 618 -16.47 -4.47 -24.64
CA ASP A 618 -16.98 -3.89 -23.39
C ASP A 618 -17.77 -4.91 -22.55
N ILE A 619 -18.35 -5.92 -23.19
CA ILE A 619 -19.13 -6.98 -22.55
C ILE A 619 -18.20 -8.06 -21.97
N VAL A 620 -17.19 -8.47 -22.74
CA VAL A 620 -16.31 -9.58 -22.36
C VAL A 620 -15.20 -9.15 -21.40
N TYR A 621 -14.77 -7.88 -21.41
CA TYR A 621 -13.69 -7.40 -20.56
C TYR A 621 -13.91 -7.62 -19.05
N PRO A 622 -15.03 -7.21 -18.44
CA PRO A 622 -15.23 -7.43 -17.00
C PRO A 622 -15.30 -8.91 -16.63
N LEU A 623 -15.65 -9.78 -17.55
CA LEU A 623 -15.70 -11.21 -17.33
C LEU A 623 -14.30 -11.81 -17.41
N ILE A 624 -13.56 -11.55 -18.51
CA ILE A 624 -12.20 -12.07 -18.72
C ILE A 624 -11.23 -11.56 -17.63
N ALA A 625 -11.33 -10.30 -17.23
CA ALA A 625 -10.48 -9.72 -16.20
C ALA A 625 -10.64 -10.42 -14.83
N ASN A 626 -11.82 -11.00 -14.57
CA ASN A 626 -12.13 -11.72 -13.32
C ASN A 626 -12.00 -13.25 -13.45
N MET A 627 -11.70 -13.78 -14.63
CA MET A 627 -11.47 -15.22 -14.81
C MET A 627 -10.14 -15.64 -14.19
N LYS A 628 -10.07 -16.91 -13.80
CA LYS A 628 -8.85 -17.54 -13.27
C LYS A 628 -7.72 -17.67 -14.31
N TYR A 629 -8.06 -17.60 -15.61
CA TYR A 629 -7.09 -17.74 -16.69
C TYR A 629 -6.21 -16.50 -16.79
N LYS A 630 -4.92 -16.71 -16.61
CA LYS A 630 -3.89 -15.67 -16.68
C LYS A 630 -2.73 -16.19 -17.51
N ARG A 631 -1.98 -15.31 -18.15
CA ARG A 631 -0.71 -15.67 -18.77
C ARG A 631 0.41 -14.95 -18.02
N LYS A 632 1.36 -15.69 -17.47
CA LYS A 632 2.46 -15.18 -16.64
C LYS A 632 1.96 -14.20 -15.55
N GLY A 633 0.88 -14.59 -14.87
CA GLY A 633 0.27 -13.79 -13.81
C GLY A 633 -0.57 -12.59 -14.27
N CYS A 634 -0.61 -12.29 -15.58
CA CYS A 634 -1.36 -11.15 -16.13
C CYS A 634 -2.72 -11.59 -16.65
N PRO A 635 -3.77 -10.76 -16.47
CA PRO A 635 -5.08 -11.03 -17.05
C PRO A 635 -4.97 -11.07 -18.59
N LEU A 636 -5.75 -11.93 -19.22
CA LEU A 636 -5.75 -12.07 -20.68
C LEU A 636 -6.30 -10.84 -21.42
N MET A 637 -6.94 -9.91 -20.70
CA MET A 637 -7.44 -8.64 -21.21
C MET A 637 -7.33 -7.55 -20.15
N SER A 638 -6.88 -6.33 -20.53
CA SER A 638 -6.66 -5.19 -19.64
C SER A 638 -7.06 -3.88 -20.33
N THR A 639 -7.39 -2.84 -19.55
CA THR A 639 -7.56 -1.46 -20.02
C THR A 639 -6.30 -0.62 -19.84
N GLU A 640 -5.32 -1.13 -19.12
CA GLU A 640 -4.03 -0.47 -18.91
C GLU A 640 -2.92 -1.24 -19.60
N GLU A 641 -1.98 -0.53 -20.21
CA GLU A 641 -0.74 -1.11 -20.69
C GLU A 641 0.08 -1.54 -19.48
N LEU A 642 0.30 -2.84 -19.30
CA LEU A 642 1.02 -3.36 -18.14
C LEU A 642 2.51 -3.06 -18.28
N PRO A 643 3.08 -2.14 -17.47
CA PRO A 643 4.49 -1.79 -17.56
C PRO A 643 5.35 -2.95 -17.04
N GLY A 644 6.26 -3.45 -17.87
CA GLY A 644 7.35 -4.34 -17.44
C GLY A 644 7.33 -5.77 -17.98
N ILE A 645 6.38 -6.16 -18.83
CA ILE A 645 6.39 -7.47 -19.52
C ILE A 645 6.78 -7.28 -20.98
N ILE A 646 7.96 -6.74 -21.20
CA ILE A 646 8.62 -6.76 -22.51
C ILE A 646 9.75 -7.79 -22.44
N ASN A 647 9.40 -9.05 -22.60
CA ASN A 647 10.32 -10.08 -23.07
C ASN A 647 9.79 -10.65 -24.37
N SER A 648 10.68 -10.97 -25.28
CA SER A 648 10.52 -11.21 -26.72
C SER A 648 9.40 -12.15 -27.19
N ASN A 649 8.62 -12.77 -26.31
CA ASN A 649 7.52 -13.70 -26.66
C ASN A 649 6.16 -13.31 -26.07
N PHE A 650 6.03 -12.11 -25.50
CA PHE A 650 4.80 -11.65 -24.85
C PHE A 650 4.36 -10.34 -25.46
N THR A 651 3.36 -10.38 -26.32
CA THR A 651 2.84 -9.16 -26.96
C THR A 651 1.35 -9.03 -26.71
N TYR A 652 0.90 -7.78 -26.51
CA TYR A 652 -0.51 -7.43 -26.50
C TYR A 652 -0.94 -6.92 -27.87
N GLN A 653 -2.18 -7.20 -28.24
CA GLN A 653 -2.86 -6.48 -29.29
C GLN A 653 -3.75 -5.41 -28.70
N LYS A 654 -3.59 -4.16 -29.10
CA LYS A 654 -4.45 -3.07 -28.71
C LYS A 654 -5.66 -2.98 -29.64
N GLU A 655 -6.86 -3.02 -29.04
CA GLU A 655 -8.13 -2.85 -29.74
C GLU A 655 -8.95 -1.79 -28.99
N GLY A 656 -8.97 -0.57 -29.51
CA GLY A 656 -9.58 0.57 -28.82
C GLY A 656 -8.87 0.90 -27.52
N THR A 657 -9.58 0.79 -26.40
CA THR A 657 -9.07 0.99 -25.04
C THR A 657 -8.52 -0.29 -24.39
N TYR A 658 -8.65 -1.45 -25.08
CA TYR A 658 -8.31 -2.74 -24.50
C TYR A 658 -6.98 -3.28 -25.03
N TYR A 659 -6.23 -3.92 -24.15
CA TYR A 659 -5.00 -4.68 -24.44
C TYR A 659 -5.30 -6.16 -24.26
N ILE A 660 -5.15 -6.96 -25.31
CA ILE A 660 -5.48 -8.39 -25.34
C ILE A 660 -4.20 -9.19 -25.54
N VAL A 661 -3.97 -10.17 -24.68
CA VAL A 661 -2.73 -10.97 -24.64
C VAL A 661 -2.62 -11.84 -25.88
N LYS A 662 -1.49 -11.74 -26.61
CA LYS A 662 -1.08 -12.67 -27.66
C LYS A 662 -0.30 -13.85 -27.08
N GLY A 663 -0.46 -15.02 -27.69
CA GLY A 663 0.34 -16.20 -27.37
C GLY A 663 -0.15 -16.99 -26.15
N ALA A 664 -1.41 -16.84 -25.71
CA ALA A 664 -2.04 -17.81 -24.84
C ALA A 664 -2.20 -19.13 -25.60
N ILE A 665 -2.01 -20.28 -24.91
CA ILE A 665 -2.20 -21.59 -25.54
C ILE A 665 -3.67 -21.85 -25.88
N ASP A 666 -3.90 -22.71 -26.84
CA ASP A 666 -5.24 -23.04 -27.34
C ASP A 666 -6.18 -23.53 -26.24
N ASP A 667 -5.71 -24.36 -25.33
CA ASP A 667 -6.51 -24.82 -24.18
C ASP A 667 -7.06 -23.66 -23.36
N THR A 668 -6.23 -22.62 -23.09
CA THR A 668 -6.65 -21.42 -22.38
C THR A 668 -7.68 -20.62 -23.18
N LEU A 669 -7.46 -20.42 -24.50
CA LEU A 669 -8.38 -19.70 -25.36
C LEU A 669 -9.74 -20.42 -25.45
N ILE A 670 -9.72 -21.75 -25.60
CA ILE A 670 -10.92 -22.60 -25.64
C ILE A 670 -11.71 -22.49 -24.32
N ASN A 671 -11.02 -22.57 -23.20
CA ASN A 671 -11.65 -22.50 -21.89
C ASN A 671 -12.30 -21.13 -21.64
N VAL A 672 -11.62 -20.03 -21.98
CA VAL A 672 -12.19 -18.68 -21.90
C VAL A 672 -13.43 -18.55 -22.78
N LEU A 673 -13.38 -19.01 -24.01
CA LEU A 673 -14.53 -18.94 -24.93
C LEU A 673 -15.72 -19.76 -24.45
N ASN A 674 -15.47 -20.97 -23.91
CA ASN A 674 -16.52 -21.82 -23.34
C ASN A 674 -17.14 -21.17 -22.08
N GLU A 675 -16.33 -20.55 -21.24
CA GLU A 675 -16.82 -19.86 -20.03
C GLU A 675 -17.62 -18.62 -20.40
N LEU A 676 -17.19 -17.80 -21.35
CA LEU A 676 -17.96 -16.68 -21.89
C LEU A 676 -19.29 -17.14 -22.49
N ASN A 677 -19.25 -18.22 -23.27
CA ASN A 677 -20.46 -18.81 -23.88
C ASN A 677 -21.47 -19.24 -22.80
N SER A 678 -20.99 -19.85 -21.71
CA SER A 678 -21.84 -20.26 -20.58
C SER A 678 -22.38 -19.06 -19.80
N GLN A 679 -21.53 -18.07 -19.46
CA GLN A 679 -21.93 -16.92 -18.65
C GLN A 679 -22.89 -15.97 -19.37
N LEU A 680 -22.71 -15.80 -20.69
CA LEU A 680 -23.51 -14.89 -21.52
C LEU A 680 -24.64 -15.59 -22.29
N ASN A 681 -24.73 -16.92 -22.20
CA ASN A 681 -25.71 -17.76 -22.91
C ASN A 681 -25.75 -17.47 -24.43
N LEU A 682 -24.57 -17.42 -25.06
CA LEU A 682 -24.39 -16.98 -26.46
C LEU A 682 -24.82 -18.02 -27.49
N GLY A 683 -24.93 -19.29 -27.13
CA GLY A 683 -25.18 -20.42 -28.06
C GLY A 683 -24.06 -20.64 -29.07
N VAL A 684 -22.84 -20.21 -28.78
CA VAL A 684 -21.68 -20.34 -29.64
C VAL A 684 -21.11 -21.76 -29.54
N GLN A 685 -20.72 -22.33 -30.66
CA GLN A 685 -20.01 -23.63 -30.70
C GLN A 685 -18.52 -23.39 -30.88
N VAL A 686 -17.73 -23.81 -29.88
CA VAL A 686 -16.27 -23.76 -29.91
C VAL A 686 -15.76 -25.14 -30.34
N ASN A 687 -15.24 -25.27 -31.58
CA ASN A 687 -14.77 -26.51 -32.16
C ASN A 687 -13.25 -26.63 -31.96
N TYR A 688 -12.82 -27.79 -31.45
CA TYR A 688 -11.41 -28.11 -31.21
C TYR A 688 -11.13 -29.59 -31.40
N GLU A 689 -9.87 -29.99 -31.59
CA GLU A 689 -9.47 -31.40 -31.64
C GLU A 689 -8.46 -31.78 -30.58
#